data_14f56a9818a2645d85ed33269e51a23e
#
_entry.id   14f56a9818a2645d85ed33269e51a23e
#
_cell.length_a   1.000
_cell.length_b   1.000
_cell.length_c   1.000
_cell.angle_alpha   90.00
_cell.angle_beta   90.00
_cell.angle_gamma   90.00
#
_symmetry.space_group_name_H-M   'P 1'
#
loop_
_entity.id
_entity.type
_entity.pdbx_description
1 polymer ?
#
loop_
_entity_poly.entity_id
_entity_poly.type
_entity_poly.pdbx_seq_one_letter_code
_entity_poly.pdbx_strand_id
1 'polypeptide(L)'
;MFVGVSLPFLLAAQQKNSVSITKRVLRIPEVTVVGKRPMKDIGVQRTRFDSIAMKENIALSMADVLTFNSSVFVKNYGRATLSTVAFRGTSPSHTQVTWNGMRINNPMLGMTDFSTIPSYFIDDASLLHGTSSVNETGGGLGGLVMLSTSPANHEGFGLQYVQGVGSFSTFDEFLRLTYGDKHWQSSTRVVYSSSPNDYKYRNRDKKENIYDEDKNIIGSYYPTERNRSGAYKDLHVLQEIYYNTGEGDKFGLNAWYINSNRELAMLSTDYGNDMDFENRQREQTFRGVLSWDRVREKWKVGVKGGYIHTWMAYDYKRDKGNGEMASMTRSRSKINTFYGSADGDYAPSEKWLFTAGVSVHQHLVESADKNIISQEGNKAVVGYDKGRVEFSGSVSAKWRPVDRFAASLVLREDMFGTEWAPVIPAFFIDGVLSKKGNIVAKASISRNYRFPTLNDLYFLPGGNPDLKSEHGFTYDVGLSFSVGKENVYALSGGINWFDSHIDDWIIWLPTTKGFFSPRNLKKVHAYGAETNAHLDIMLGKDWKLDMNGTFSWTPSINESEPMSPADQSVGKQLPYVPEFSATVTGRLSWRTWSLLYKWCYYSQRYTMSSNDYTLTGYLPPYFMNNVTLEKQLSFRWADLSLKGSINNLFDEEYLSVLSRPMPGINFEIFIGITPKFGKNKNSKR
;
A
#
# COMPACT_ATOMS: atom_id res chain seq x y z
N MET A 1 -33.98 23.32 -15.85
CA MET A 1 -33.97 24.12 -17.09
C MET A 1 -33.00 23.43 -18.06
N PHE A 2 -33.55 22.57 -18.95
CA PHE A 2 -32.76 21.79 -19.92
C PHE A 2 -32.57 22.64 -21.17
N VAL A 3 -31.34 22.84 -21.61
CA VAL A 3 -31.02 23.38 -22.95
C VAL A 3 -30.52 22.21 -23.80
N GLY A 4 -31.36 21.82 -24.75
CA GLY A 4 -31.01 20.84 -25.77
C GLY A 4 -30.17 21.50 -26.87
N VAL A 5 -29.05 20.89 -27.21
CA VAL A 5 -28.26 21.20 -28.40
C VAL A 5 -28.39 20.05 -29.39
N SER A 6 -29.10 20.31 -30.49
CA SER A 6 -29.20 19.45 -31.65
C SER A 6 -28.00 19.63 -32.57
N LEU A 7 -27.29 18.54 -32.87
CA LEU A 7 -26.25 18.48 -33.91
C LEU A 7 -26.71 17.62 -35.11
N PRO A 8 -26.50 18.06 -36.36
CA PRO A 8 -26.95 17.36 -37.53
C PRO A 8 -26.01 16.22 -37.91
N PHE A 9 -26.62 15.11 -38.38
CA PHE A 9 -25.96 13.97 -38.97
C PHE A 9 -25.40 14.33 -40.35
N LEU A 10 -24.14 14.03 -40.61
CA LEU A 10 -23.57 13.86 -41.93
C LEU A 10 -22.94 12.46 -42.01
N LEU A 11 -23.60 11.61 -42.79
CA LEU A 11 -23.08 10.32 -43.23
C LEU A 11 -22.06 10.51 -44.36
N ALA A 12 -20.84 9.99 -44.18
CA ALA A 12 -19.96 9.64 -45.27
C ALA A 12 -19.23 8.34 -44.93
N ALA A 13 -19.52 7.32 -45.73
CA ALA A 13 -18.84 6.03 -45.69
C ALA A 13 -17.45 6.13 -46.30
N GLN A 14 -16.41 5.54 -45.68
CA GLN A 14 -15.40 4.74 -46.35
C GLN A 14 -14.32 4.14 -45.44
N GLN A 15 -14.14 2.86 -45.67
CA GLN A 15 -12.96 1.98 -45.61
C GLN A 15 -12.32 1.59 -44.30
N LYS A 16 -12.42 0.26 -44.11
CA LYS A 16 -11.77 -0.62 -43.15
C LYS A 16 -10.24 -0.42 -43.06
N ASN A 17 -9.78 -0.06 -41.90
CA ASN A 17 -8.56 -0.60 -41.29
C ASN A 17 -8.73 -0.43 -39.76
N SER A 18 -9.61 -1.24 -39.18
CA SER A 18 -9.74 -1.38 -37.72
C SER A 18 -8.60 -2.28 -37.24
N VAL A 19 -7.53 -1.70 -36.77
CA VAL A 19 -6.61 -2.43 -35.89
C VAL A 19 -7.38 -2.64 -34.59
N SER A 20 -8.02 -3.79 -34.48
CA SER A 20 -8.81 -4.21 -33.33
C SER A 20 -7.94 -4.14 -32.07
N ILE A 21 -8.40 -3.41 -31.03
CA ILE A 21 -7.82 -3.39 -29.68
C ILE A 21 -7.72 -4.81 -29.11
N THR A 22 -8.61 -5.71 -29.52
CA THR A 22 -8.55 -7.16 -29.22
C THR A 22 -7.23 -7.82 -29.61
N LYS A 23 -6.54 -7.35 -30.65
CA LYS A 23 -5.22 -7.90 -31.01
C LYS A 23 -4.08 -7.41 -30.12
N ARG A 24 -4.23 -6.28 -29.40
CA ARG A 24 -3.22 -5.78 -28.45
C ARG A 24 -3.35 -6.39 -27.07
N VAL A 25 -4.56 -6.75 -26.63
CA VAL A 25 -4.83 -7.32 -25.29
C VAL A 25 -4.48 -8.81 -25.22
N LEU A 26 -4.46 -9.51 -26.37
CA LEU A 26 -4.20 -10.95 -26.43
C LEU A 26 -2.75 -11.33 -26.74
N ARG A 27 -1.80 -10.38 -26.76
CA ARG A 27 -0.38 -10.74 -26.78
C ARG A 27 0.05 -11.08 -25.39
N ILE A 28 0.35 -12.35 -25.14
CA ILE A 28 1.21 -12.73 -24.01
C ILE A 28 2.51 -11.96 -24.21
N PRO A 29 2.96 -11.15 -23.24
CA PRO A 29 4.28 -10.54 -23.31
C PRO A 29 5.25 -11.67 -23.66
N GLU A 30 6.12 -11.43 -24.63
CA GLU A 30 7.17 -12.39 -24.96
C GLU A 30 7.81 -12.81 -23.64
N VAL A 31 7.61 -14.07 -23.27
CA VAL A 31 8.39 -14.65 -22.17
C VAL A 31 9.78 -14.70 -22.71
N THR A 32 10.54 -13.64 -22.52
CA THR A 32 11.96 -13.61 -22.81
C THR A 32 12.59 -14.60 -21.84
N VAL A 33 12.52 -15.87 -22.21
CA VAL A 33 13.34 -16.91 -21.61
C VAL A 33 14.76 -16.49 -21.94
N VAL A 34 15.45 -15.98 -20.92
CA VAL A 34 16.89 -15.67 -20.94
C VAL A 34 17.29 -14.35 -21.65
N GLY A 35 16.71 -13.24 -21.23
CA GLY A 35 17.52 -12.02 -21.19
C GLY A 35 18.46 -12.10 -19.98
N LYS A 36 19.72 -11.67 -20.10
CA LYS A 36 20.61 -11.50 -18.94
C LYS A 36 19.85 -10.72 -17.89
N ARG A 37 19.70 -11.29 -16.69
CA ARG A 37 18.97 -10.67 -15.60
C ARG A 37 19.56 -9.29 -15.29
N PRO A 38 18.75 -8.23 -15.05
CA PRO A 38 19.29 -6.91 -14.75
C PRO A 38 20.27 -6.99 -13.58
N MET A 39 21.43 -6.38 -13.72
CA MET A 39 22.44 -6.37 -12.64
C MET A 39 21.90 -5.77 -11.34
N LYS A 40 20.91 -4.86 -11.42
CA LYS A 40 20.25 -4.27 -10.26
C LYS A 40 19.46 -5.27 -9.40
N ASP A 41 18.97 -6.35 -9.97
CA ASP A 41 18.11 -7.33 -9.31
C ASP A 41 18.86 -8.58 -8.78
N ILE A 42 20.22 -8.51 -8.68
CA ILE A 42 21.02 -9.63 -8.13
C ILE A 42 20.64 -9.88 -6.67
N GLY A 43 20.21 -11.11 -6.37
CA GLY A 43 19.79 -11.57 -5.04
C GLY A 43 18.53 -10.90 -4.48
N VAL A 44 17.98 -9.92 -5.19
CA VAL A 44 16.85 -9.14 -4.72
C VAL A 44 15.55 -9.94 -4.79
N GLN A 45 14.82 -9.99 -3.68
CA GLN A 45 13.44 -10.48 -3.62
C GLN A 45 12.49 -9.30 -3.85
N ARG A 46 11.93 -9.24 -5.07
CA ARG A 46 11.02 -8.17 -5.49
C ARG A 46 9.70 -8.75 -6.00
N THR A 47 8.59 -8.25 -5.49
CA THR A 47 7.24 -8.46 -6.05
C THR A 47 6.85 -7.24 -6.85
N ARG A 48 6.45 -7.41 -8.12
CA ARG A 48 5.90 -6.35 -8.97
C ARG A 48 4.43 -6.61 -9.22
N PHE A 49 3.65 -5.54 -9.28
CA PHE A 49 2.22 -5.62 -9.60
C PHE A 49 2.00 -5.37 -11.08
N ASP A 50 1.08 -6.14 -11.66
CA ASP A 50 0.62 -5.89 -13.02
C ASP A 50 -0.20 -4.59 -13.06
N SER A 51 -0.04 -3.83 -14.14
CA SER A 51 -0.85 -2.64 -14.42
C SER A 51 -2.36 -2.93 -14.47
N ILE A 52 -2.76 -4.16 -14.78
CA ILE A 52 -4.15 -4.60 -14.77
C ILE A 52 -4.71 -4.65 -13.34
N ALA A 53 -3.95 -5.18 -12.38
CA ALA A 53 -4.33 -5.20 -10.97
C ALA A 53 -4.43 -3.78 -10.39
N MET A 54 -3.52 -2.88 -10.79
CA MET A 54 -3.52 -1.47 -10.37
C MET A 54 -4.72 -0.68 -10.89
N LYS A 55 -5.22 -1.01 -12.08
CA LYS A 55 -6.31 -0.30 -12.80
C LYS A 55 -7.60 -1.12 -12.90
N GLU A 56 -7.82 -2.01 -11.94
CA GLU A 56 -9.02 -2.85 -11.92
C GLU A 56 -10.29 -1.99 -11.82
N ASN A 57 -10.39 -1.16 -10.80
CA ASN A 57 -11.45 -0.15 -10.66
C ASN A 57 -10.98 1.07 -9.86
N ILE A 58 -11.71 2.19 -9.97
CA ILE A 58 -11.34 3.48 -9.37
C ILE A 58 -11.58 3.55 -7.86
N ALA A 59 -12.37 2.65 -7.30
CA ALA A 59 -12.68 2.60 -5.87
C ALA A 59 -11.55 1.96 -5.04
N LEU A 60 -10.59 1.29 -5.71
CA LEU A 60 -9.49 0.60 -5.02
C LEU A 60 -8.41 1.57 -4.55
N SER A 61 -8.03 1.41 -3.29
CA SER A 61 -6.80 1.95 -2.73
C SER A 61 -5.62 0.99 -2.95
N MET A 62 -4.42 1.45 -2.65
CA MET A 62 -3.25 0.56 -2.64
C MET A 62 -3.35 -0.52 -1.56
N ALA A 63 -4.09 -0.31 -0.47
CA ALA A 63 -4.38 -1.34 0.52
C ALA A 63 -5.10 -2.55 -0.11
N ASP A 64 -6.11 -2.29 -0.96
CA ASP A 64 -6.88 -3.33 -1.64
C ASP A 64 -6.03 -4.10 -2.66
N VAL A 65 -5.21 -3.38 -3.43
CA VAL A 65 -4.28 -4.00 -4.39
C VAL A 65 -3.31 -4.95 -3.68
N LEU A 66 -2.71 -4.50 -2.56
CA LEU A 66 -1.77 -5.30 -1.78
C LEU A 66 -2.45 -6.52 -1.14
N THR A 67 -3.66 -6.37 -0.63
CA THR A 67 -4.43 -7.45 0.01
C THR A 67 -4.65 -8.65 -0.92
N PHE A 68 -4.97 -8.41 -2.20
CA PHE A 68 -5.31 -9.49 -3.14
C PHE A 68 -4.16 -9.93 -4.05
N ASN A 69 -3.05 -9.20 -4.10
CA ASN A 69 -1.99 -9.46 -5.07
C ASN A 69 -0.60 -9.62 -4.45
N SER A 70 -0.50 -9.74 -3.12
CA SER A 70 0.79 -9.91 -2.46
C SER A 70 0.70 -10.80 -1.21
N SER A 71 1.86 -11.24 -0.71
CA SER A 71 1.99 -12.01 0.53
C SER A 71 2.04 -11.13 1.79
N VAL A 72 2.05 -9.80 1.65
CA VAL A 72 2.11 -8.90 2.81
C VAL A 72 0.75 -8.81 3.51
N PHE A 73 0.79 -8.73 4.83
CA PHE A 73 -0.43 -8.56 5.60
C PHE A 73 -0.88 -7.09 5.61
N VAL A 74 -2.14 -6.86 5.23
CA VAL A 74 -2.78 -5.54 5.29
C VAL A 74 -3.78 -5.54 6.45
N LYS A 75 -3.47 -4.78 7.50
CA LYS A 75 -4.41 -4.53 8.60
C LYS A 75 -5.31 -3.36 8.20
N ASN A 76 -6.56 -3.68 7.88
CA ASN A 76 -7.55 -2.73 7.37
C ASN A 76 -8.67 -2.51 8.39
N TYR A 77 -8.98 -1.27 8.72
CA TYR A 77 -10.02 -0.89 9.68
C TYR A 77 -11.38 -0.57 9.00
N GLY A 78 -11.50 -0.83 7.70
CA GLY A 78 -12.67 -0.57 6.87
C GLY A 78 -12.38 0.41 5.72
N ARG A 79 -13.36 0.60 4.82
CA ARG A 79 -13.21 1.51 3.67
C ARG A 79 -12.96 2.94 4.15
N ALA A 80 -12.01 3.62 3.54
CA ALA A 80 -11.58 4.98 3.87
C ALA A 80 -11.18 5.18 5.37
N THR A 81 -10.74 4.10 6.02
CA THR A 81 -10.14 4.15 7.35
C THR A 81 -8.70 3.66 7.30
N LEU A 82 -7.98 3.76 8.40
CA LEU A 82 -6.57 3.38 8.45
C LEU A 82 -6.33 1.98 7.87
N SER A 83 -5.39 1.89 6.93
CA SER A 83 -4.94 0.63 6.35
C SER A 83 -3.42 0.60 6.36
N THR A 84 -2.84 -0.32 7.13
CA THR A 84 -1.39 -0.44 7.30
C THR A 84 -0.87 -1.76 6.77
N VAL A 85 0.38 -1.75 6.31
CA VAL A 85 1.06 -2.89 5.72
C VAL A 85 2.21 -3.34 6.61
N ALA A 86 2.29 -4.64 6.85
CA ALA A 86 3.37 -5.26 7.59
C ALA A 86 3.95 -6.42 6.77
N PHE A 87 5.26 -6.40 6.57
CA PHE A 87 6.00 -7.50 5.95
C PHE A 87 6.34 -8.55 7.00
N ARG A 88 6.12 -9.82 6.69
CA ARG A 88 6.71 -10.95 7.43
C ARG A 88 6.55 -10.85 8.94
N GLY A 89 5.37 -10.44 9.40
CA GLY A 89 5.05 -10.34 10.82
C GLY A 89 5.72 -9.18 11.57
N THR A 90 6.37 -8.24 10.87
CA THR A 90 6.92 -7.03 11.49
C THR A 90 5.83 -5.99 11.76
N SER A 91 6.19 -4.89 12.44
CA SER A 91 5.29 -3.77 12.67
C SER A 91 5.08 -2.93 11.39
N PRO A 92 3.93 -2.26 11.21
CA PRO A 92 3.74 -1.30 10.12
C PRO A 92 4.79 -0.19 10.06
N SER A 93 5.36 0.21 11.18
CA SER A 93 6.44 1.21 11.25
C SER A 93 7.79 0.69 10.75
N HIS A 94 7.94 -0.63 10.56
CA HIS A 94 9.10 -1.25 9.92
C HIS A 94 8.99 -1.25 8.39
N THR A 95 7.84 -0.89 7.84
CA THR A 95 7.58 -0.80 6.40
C THR A 95 7.82 0.62 5.92
N GLN A 96 8.80 0.83 5.06
CA GLN A 96 8.99 2.11 4.40
C GLN A 96 8.18 2.18 3.12
N VAL A 97 7.75 3.38 2.76
CA VAL A 97 6.95 3.63 1.54
C VAL A 97 7.51 4.83 0.82
N THR A 98 7.81 4.67 -0.47
CA THR A 98 8.26 5.78 -1.30
C THR A 98 7.29 6.06 -2.44
N TRP A 99 7.11 7.34 -2.77
CA TRP A 99 6.43 7.79 -3.98
C TRP A 99 7.42 8.60 -4.83
N ASN A 100 7.66 8.13 -6.06
CA ASN A 100 8.67 8.69 -6.97
C ASN A 100 10.08 8.83 -6.34
N GLY A 101 10.40 7.93 -5.39
CA GLY A 101 11.66 7.91 -4.65
C GLY A 101 11.65 8.71 -3.35
N MET A 102 10.70 9.62 -3.13
CA MET A 102 10.53 10.35 -1.88
C MET A 102 9.78 9.49 -0.85
N ARG A 103 10.32 9.33 0.35
CA ARG A 103 9.66 8.61 1.45
C ARG A 103 8.45 9.41 1.94
N ILE A 104 7.28 8.73 2.03
CA ILE A 104 5.99 9.32 2.40
C ILE A 104 5.44 8.83 3.74
N ASN A 105 6.22 8.04 4.50
CA ASN A 105 5.83 7.66 5.86
C ASN A 105 5.65 8.91 6.73
N ASN A 106 4.59 8.91 7.54
CA ASN A 106 4.36 9.97 8.52
C ASN A 106 5.46 9.95 9.59
N PRO A 107 6.27 11.01 9.78
CA PRO A 107 7.39 11.00 10.71
C PRO A 107 6.98 10.92 12.19
N MET A 108 5.71 11.23 12.52
CA MET A 108 5.15 11.06 13.86
C MET A 108 4.91 9.59 14.19
N LEU A 109 4.36 8.83 13.22
CA LEU A 109 3.87 7.46 13.40
C LEU A 109 4.80 6.40 12.79
N GLY A 110 5.71 6.79 11.91
CA GLY A 110 6.60 5.88 11.18
C GLY A 110 5.93 5.03 10.09
N MET A 111 4.62 5.18 9.90
CA MET A 111 3.83 4.36 8.96
C MET A 111 3.08 5.21 7.94
N THR A 112 2.56 4.55 6.91
CA THR A 112 1.73 5.14 5.85
C THR A 112 0.33 4.54 5.89
N ASP A 113 -0.70 5.38 5.75
CA ASP A 113 -2.07 4.93 5.51
C ASP A 113 -2.28 4.65 4.02
N PHE A 114 -2.34 3.37 3.65
CA PHE A 114 -2.53 2.92 2.28
C PHE A 114 -3.95 3.14 1.75
N SER A 115 -4.93 3.41 2.62
CA SER A 115 -6.29 3.77 2.21
C SER A 115 -6.36 5.15 1.56
N THR A 116 -5.35 6.01 1.80
CA THR A 116 -5.25 7.35 1.21
C THR A 116 -4.51 7.38 -0.12
N ILE A 117 -4.17 6.23 -0.68
CA ILE A 117 -3.42 6.11 -1.93
C ILE A 117 -4.32 5.45 -2.99
N PRO A 118 -4.99 6.21 -3.88
CA PRO A 118 -5.78 5.64 -4.95
C PRO A 118 -4.91 4.82 -5.91
N SER A 119 -5.32 3.59 -6.23
CA SER A 119 -4.55 2.72 -7.13
C SER A 119 -4.37 3.33 -8.52
N TYR A 120 -5.36 4.08 -9.01
CA TYR A 120 -5.34 4.78 -10.30
C TYR A 120 -4.32 5.92 -10.40
N PHE A 121 -3.75 6.36 -9.26
CA PHE A 121 -2.67 7.36 -9.25
C PHE A 121 -1.29 6.74 -9.40
N ILE A 122 -1.17 5.43 -9.27
CA ILE A 122 0.09 4.71 -9.33
C ILE A 122 0.17 3.95 -10.66
N ASP A 123 1.29 4.06 -11.37
CA ASP A 123 1.52 3.38 -12.65
C ASP A 123 2.43 2.16 -12.50
N ASP A 124 3.34 2.17 -11.51
CA ASP A 124 4.18 1.02 -11.15
C ASP A 124 4.32 0.93 -9.63
N ALA A 125 4.14 -0.27 -9.11
CA ALA A 125 4.31 -0.56 -7.71
C ALA A 125 5.16 -1.82 -7.54
N SER A 126 6.08 -1.80 -6.57
CA SER A 126 6.89 -2.96 -6.24
C SER A 126 7.17 -3.05 -4.75
N LEU A 127 7.32 -4.27 -4.26
CA LEU A 127 7.69 -4.59 -2.90
C LEU A 127 9.12 -5.14 -2.88
N LEU A 128 9.96 -4.62 -2.01
CA LEU A 128 11.25 -5.19 -1.65
C LEU A 128 11.14 -5.82 -0.27
N HIS A 129 11.31 -7.13 -0.20
CA HIS A 129 11.12 -7.90 1.02
C HIS A 129 12.42 -7.97 1.83
N GLY A 130 12.33 -7.80 3.15
CA GLY A 130 13.40 -8.04 4.12
C GLY A 130 14.74 -7.44 3.71
N THR A 131 15.74 -8.30 3.51
CA THR A 131 17.12 -7.93 3.12
C THR A 131 17.18 -7.05 1.88
N SER A 132 16.25 -7.23 0.94
CA SER A 132 16.24 -6.52 -0.35
C SER A 132 15.98 -5.03 -0.22
N SER A 133 15.37 -4.58 0.88
CA SER A 133 15.11 -3.16 1.16
C SER A 133 16.39 -2.35 1.35
N VAL A 134 17.51 -2.98 1.75
CA VAL A 134 18.80 -2.32 1.97
C VAL A 134 19.42 -1.77 0.67
N ASN A 135 19.02 -2.30 -0.49
CA ASN A 135 19.47 -1.80 -1.80
C ASN A 135 19.04 -0.37 -2.12
N GLU A 136 18.06 0.14 -1.40
CA GLU A 136 17.50 1.48 -1.63
C GLU A 136 17.79 2.38 -0.42
N THR A 137 18.08 3.64 -0.65
CA THR A 137 18.21 4.64 0.43
C THR A 137 16.88 4.77 1.17
N GLY A 138 16.91 4.68 2.50
CA GLY A 138 15.71 4.72 3.34
C GLY A 138 14.89 3.43 3.35
N GLY A 139 15.47 2.28 2.98
CA GLY A 139 14.82 0.97 3.14
C GLY A 139 14.54 0.61 4.60
N GLY A 140 13.41 -0.09 4.85
CA GLY A 140 12.94 -0.43 6.19
C GLY A 140 13.45 -1.78 6.71
N LEU A 141 13.34 -2.00 8.02
CA LEU A 141 13.69 -3.25 8.69
C LEU A 141 12.79 -4.41 8.21
N GLY A 142 11.50 -4.16 7.96
CA GLY A 142 10.55 -5.17 7.44
C GLY A 142 10.57 -5.27 5.91
N GLY A 143 10.63 -4.11 5.23
CA GLY A 143 10.58 -4.03 3.78
C GLY A 143 10.33 -2.63 3.26
N LEU A 144 10.21 -2.52 1.94
CA LEU A 144 9.98 -1.25 1.24
C LEU A 144 8.89 -1.42 0.17
N VAL A 145 7.91 -0.51 0.18
CA VAL A 145 6.91 -0.35 -0.88
C VAL A 145 7.32 0.83 -1.75
N MET A 146 7.59 0.55 -3.01
CA MET A 146 7.95 1.58 -4.00
C MET A 146 6.75 1.85 -4.90
N LEU A 147 6.29 3.08 -4.90
CA LEU A 147 5.18 3.56 -5.74
C LEU A 147 5.72 4.61 -6.71
N SER A 148 5.37 4.51 -7.97
CA SER A 148 5.80 5.49 -8.96
C SER A 148 4.72 5.81 -9.98
N THR A 149 4.83 7.01 -10.52
CA THR A 149 4.07 7.50 -11.66
C THR A 149 4.96 7.59 -12.89
N SER A 150 4.38 7.52 -14.06
CA SER A 150 5.12 7.54 -15.32
C SER A 150 4.39 8.34 -16.40
N PRO A 151 5.14 8.93 -17.36
CA PRO A 151 4.53 9.65 -18.48
C PRO A 151 3.60 8.75 -19.29
N ALA A 152 2.54 9.34 -19.83
CA ALA A 152 1.53 8.62 -20.60
C ALA A 152 2.05 8.06 -21.92
N ASN A 153 3.21 8.52 -22.41
CA ASN A 153 3.89 8.11 -23.63
C ASN A 153 2.95 8.07 -24.86
N HIS A 154 2.13 9.11 -25.02
CA HIS A 154 1.22 9.22 -26.14
C HIS A 154 1.31 10.62 -26.76
N GLU A 155 1.10 10.74 -28.06
CA GLU A 155 1.05 12.02 -28.75
C GLU A 155 -0.40 12.52 -28.86
N GLY A 156 -0.57 13.84 -28.66
CA GLY A 156 -1.85 14.53 -28.71
C GLY A 156 -2.58 14.59 -27.37
N PHE A 157 -3.84 14.95 -27.42
CA PHE A 157 -4.71 15.08 -26.26
C PHE A 157 -5.43 13.77 -25.97
N GLY A 158 -5.54 13.40 -24.72
CA GLY A 158 -6.29 12.25 -24.22
C GLY A 158 -7.18 12.63 -23.04
N LEU A 159 -8.34 11.99 -22.94
CA LEU A 159 -9.28 12.12 -21.83
C LEU A 159 -9.78 10.75 -21.44
N GLN A 160 -9.86 10.49 -20.16
CA GLN A 160 -10.54 9.33 -19.59
C GLN A 160 -11.40 9.80 -18.42
N TYR A 161 -12.66 9.41 -18.41
CA TYR A 161 -13.57 9.65 -17.31
C TYR A 161 -14.17 8.32 -16.86
N VAL A 162 -14.28 8.10 -15.55
CA VAL A 162 -14.95 6.93 -14.97
C VAL A 162 -15.84 7.38 -13.85
N GLN A 163 -17.10 6.93 -13.89
CA GLN A 163 -18.09 7.11 -12.84
C GLN A 163 -18.36 5.76 -12.18
N GLY A 164 -18.30 5.72 -10.84
CA GLY A 164 -18.68 4.60 -10.01
C GLY A 164 -19.82 4.93 -9.08
N VAL A 165 -20.72 3.98 -8.88
CA VAL A 165 -21.75 4.00 -7.84
C VAL A 165 -21.81 2.65 -7.16
N GLY A 166 -22.06 2.63 -5.86
CA GLY A 166 -22.05 1.38 -5.10
C GLY A 166 -22.99 1.37 -3.90
N SER A 167 -23.02 0.23 -3.23
CA SER A 167 -23.72 0.04 -1.96
C SER A 167 -23.33 1.11 -0.96
N PHE A 168 -24.19 1.37 0.04
CA PHE A 168 -23.99 2.36 1.08
C PHE A 168 -23.87 3.80 0.53
N SER A 169 -24.62 4.10 -0.55
CA SER A 169 -24.62 5.38 -1.25
C SER A 169 -23.22 5.84 -1.63
N THR A 170 -22.37 4.91 -2.05
CA THR A 170 -21.01 5.20 -2.49
C THR A 170 -21.01 5.82 -3.86
N PHE A 171 -20.17 6.84 -4.02
CA PHE A 171 -20.00 7.61 -5.25
C PHE A 171 -18.50 7.82 -5.49
N ASP A 172 -18.00 7.35 -6.63
CA ASP A 172 -16.59 7.42 -7.02
C ASP A 172 -16.47 8.06 -8.40
N GLU A 173 -15.56 9.00 -8.56
CA GLU A 173 -15.25 9.65 -9.84
C GLU A 173 -13.76 9.65 -10.12
N PHE A 174 -13.41 9.45 -11.37
CA PHE A 174 -12.05 9.59 -11.87
C PHE A 174 -12.03 10.35 -13.18
N LEU A 175 -11.16 11.35 -13.25
CA LEU A 175 -10.84 12.07 -14.47
C LEU A 175 -9.34 12.03 -14.72
N ARG A 176 -8.94 11.69 -15.94
CA ARG A 176 -7.57 11.83 -16.42
C ARG A 176 -7.54 12.65 -17.71
N LEU A 177 -6.78 13.71 -17.70
CA LEU A 177 -6.45 14.49 -18.89
C LEU A 177 -4.97 14.26 -19.20
N THR A 178 -4.65 14.01 -20.46
CA THR A 178 -3.26 13.84 -20.89
C THR A 178 -3.00 14.69 -22.13
N TYR A 179 -1.80 15.21 -22.21
CA TYR A 179 -1.27 15.84 -23.41
C TYR A 179 0.17 15.44 -23.62
N GLY A 180 0.56 15.12 -24.83
CA GLY A 180 1.92 14.75 -25.13
C GLY A 180 2.37 15.12 -26.53
N ASP A 181 3.66 15.40 -26.66
CA ASP A 181 4.39 15.49 -27.92
C ASP A 181 5.72 14.75 -27.82
N LYS A 182 6.66 15.02 -28.71
CA LYS A 182 7.99 14.35 -28.71
C LYS A 182 8.82 14.64 -27.49
N HIS A 183 8.65 15.80 -26.86
CA HIS A 183 9.46 16.30 -25.76
C HIS A 183 8.67 16.41 -24.46
N TRP A 184 7.42 16.85 -24.53
CA TRP A 184 6.56 17.11 -23.38
C TRP A 184 5.51 16.02 -23.19
N GLN A 185 5.27 15.67 -21.95
CA GLN A 185 4.16 14.82 -21.51
C GLN A 185 3.54 15.46 -20.27
N SER A 186 2.24 15.64 -20.27
CA SER A 186 1.49 16.14 -19.12
C SER A 186 0.32 15.21 -18.81
N SER A 187 0.03 14.99 -17.53
CA SER A 187 -1.11 14.21 -17.06
C SER A 187 -1.69 14.85 -15.82
N THR A 188 -2.99 15.15 -15.85
CA THR A 188 -3.76 15.57 -14.67
C THR A 188 -4.72 14.44 -14.31
N ARG A 189 -4.69 13.96 -13.07
CA ARG A 189 -5.59 12.93 -12.56
C ARG A 189 -6.35 13.48 -11.37
N VAL A 190 -7.66 13.27 -11.33
CA VAL A 190 -8.53 13.64 -10.22
C VAL A 190 -9.30 12.42 -9.80
N VAL A 191 -9.33 12.14 -8.49
CA VAL A 191 -10.21 11.14 -7.86
C VAL A 191 -11.05 11.86 -6.83
N TYR A 192 -12.35 11.62 -6.87
CA TYR A 192 -13.27 11.98 -5.81
C TYR A 192 -14.03 10.74 -5.36
N SER A 193 -14.12 10.53 -4.05
CA SER A 193 -14.84 9.41 -3.46
C SER A 193 -15.61 9.86 -2.23
N SER A 194 -16.86 9.44 -2.10
CA SER A 194 -17.69 9.74 -0.93
C SER A 194 -18.69 8.63 -0.64
N SER A 195 -18.99 8.43 0.64
CA SER A 195 -20.02 7.50 1.10
C SER A 195 -20.42 7.83 2.53
N PRO A 196 -21.69 7.63 2.93
CA PRO A 196 -22.11 7.51 4.32
C PRO A 196 -21.51 6.27 4.99
N ASN A 197 -21.23 5.22 4.21
CA ASN A 197 -20.61 3.96 4.66
C ASN A 197 -21.37 3.31 5.84
N ASP A 198 -22.72 3.37 5.80
CA ASP A 198 -23.66 3.00 6.85
C ASP A 198 -24.18 1.55 6.73
N TYR A 199 -23.29 0.62 6.35
CA TYR A 199 -23.64 -0.79 6.19
C TYR A 199 -24.22 -1.41 7.46
N LYS A 200 -25.03 -2.44 7.27
CA LYS A 200 -25.58 -3.26 8.36
C LYS A 200 -24.59 -4.37 8.71
N TYR A 201 -24.52 -4.70 10.00
CA TYR A 201 -23.73 -5.81 10.50
C TYR A 201 -24.43 -6.43 11.71
N ARG A 202 -24.14 -7.70 12.01
CA ARG A 202 -24.58 -8.35 13.24
C ARG A 202 -23.60 -8.00 14.36
N ASN A 203 -24.10 -7.33 15.43
CA ASN A 203 -23.28 -6.95 16.57
C ASN A 203 -23.11 -8.15 17.52
N ARG A 204 -22.00 -8.86 17.42
CA ARG A 204 -21.68 -10.02 18.28
C ARG A 204 -21.13 -9.62 19.67
N ASP A 205 -20.83 -8.35 19.89
CA ASP A 205 -20.42 -7.81 21.17
C ASP A 205 -21.62 -7.46 22.07
N LYS A 206 -22.83 -7.44 21.49
CA LYS A 206 -24.09 -7.16 22.17
C LYS A 206 -25.04 -8.34 22.08
N LYS A 207 -25.52 -8.85 23.21
CA LYS A 207 -26.49 -9.93 23.26
C LYS A 207 -27.78 -9.41 23.87
N GLU A 208 -28.88 -9.54 23.12
CA GLU A 208 -30.22 -9.15 23.59
C GLU A 208 -31.05 -10.38 23.94
N ASN A 209 -31.79 -10.30 25.05
CA ASN A 209 -32.66 -11.39 25.49
C ASN A 209 -34.05 -11.29 24.86
N ILE A 210 -34.63 -12.44 24.56
CA ILE A 210 -36.01 -12.59 24.16
C ILE A 210 -36.80 -13.01 25.39
N TYR A 211 -37.89 -12.32 25.67
CA TYR A 211 -38.76 -12.56 26.82
C TYR A 211 -40.08 -13.10 26.38
N ASP A 212 -40.68 -13.98 27.19
CA ASP A 212 -42.07 -14.38 27.06
C ASP A 212 -43.03 -13.32 27.69
N GLU A 213 -44.32 -13.58 27.67
CA GLU A 213 -45.34 -12.71 28.24
C GLU A 213 -45.16 -12.50 29.77
N ASP A 214 -44.57 -13.49 30.45
CA ASP A 214 -44.29 -13.48 31.88
C ASP A 214 -42.93 -12.88 32.22
N LYS A 215 -42.23 -12.29 31.23
CA LYS A 215 -40.89 -11.70 31.33
C LYS A 215 -39.77 -12.71 31.66
N ASN A 216 -39.95 -14.00 31.42
CA ASN A 216 -38.89 -14.98 31.51
C ASN A 216 -38.04 -14.94 30.23
N ILE A 217 -36.73 -15.14 30.36
CA ILE A 217 -35.82 -15.24 29.23
C ILE A 217 -36.03 -16.58 28.52
N ILE A 218 -36.57 -16.54 27.31
CA ILE A 218 -36.84 -17.73 26.45
C ILE A 218 -35.77 -17.93 25.37
N GLY A 219 -34.88 -16.94 25.20
CA GLY A 219 -33.82 -16.99 24.19
C GLY A 219 -32.99 -15.74 24.19
N SER A 220 -32.04 -15.70 23.29
CA SER A 220 -31.22 -14.51 23.06
C SER A 220 -30.74 -14.45 21.61
N TYR A 221 -30.47 -13.25 21.09
CA TYR A 221 -29.96 -13.03 19.75
C TYR A 221 -28.94 -11.93 19.72
N TYR A 222 -28.18 -11.84 18.62
CA TYR A 222 -27.28 -10.74 18.33
C TYR A 222 -28.00 -9.73 17.42
N PRO A 223 -28.18 -8.48 17.83
CA PRO A 223 -28.91 -7.50 17.04
C PRO A 223 -28.18 -7.12 15.77
N THR A 224 -28.95 -6.78 14.74
CA THR A 224 -28.43 -6.17 13.53
C THR A 224 -28.40 -4.65 13.73
N GLU A 225 -27.21 -4.07 13.63
CA GLU A 225 -26.99 -2.63 13.78
C GLU A 225 -26.43 -2.03 12.48
N ARG A 226 -26.40 -0.70 12.40
CA ARG A 226 -25.75 0.03 11.31
C ARG A 226 -24.41 0.57 11.77
N ASN A 227 -23.43 0.55 10.88
CA ASN A 227 -22.17 1.26 11.08
C ASN A 227 -22.48 2.76 11.22
N ARG A 228 -22.14 3.34 12.36
CA ARG A 228 -22.30 4.77 12.64
C ARG A 228 -20.93 5.44 12.56
N SER A 229 -20.91 6.71 12.13
CA SER A 229 -19.68 7.48 12.02
C SER A 229 -18.62 6.81 11.11
N GLY A 230 -19.07 6.37 9.93
CA GLY A 230 -18.20 5.79 8.90
C GLY A 230 -18.11 6.64 7.64
N ALA A 231 -18.77 7.80 7.60
CA ALA A 231 -18.86 8.64 6.42
C ALA A 231 -17.50 9.24 6.03
N TYR A 232 -17.27 9.36 4.73
CA TYR A 232 -16.05 9.96 4.21
C TYR A 232 -16.28 10.77 2.94
N LYS A 233 -15.34 11.73 2.70
CA LYS A 233 -15.22 12.50 1.46
C LYS A 233 -13.73 12.72 1.19
N ASP A 234 -13.23 12.14 0.12
CA ASP A 234 -11.83 12.19 -0.28
C ASP A 234 -11.70 12.81 -1.67
N LEU A 235 -10.84 13.82 -1.80
CA LEU A 235 -10.46 14.42 -3.08
C LEU A 235 -8.95 14.32 -3.26
N HIS A 236 -8.53 13.78 -4.37
CA HIS A 236 -7.13 13.71 -4.78
C HIS A 236 -6.94 14.38 -6.14
N VAL A 237 -5.90 15.19 -6.27
CA VAL A 237 -5.48 15.79 -7.55
C VAL A 237 -4.00 15.55 -7.75
N LEU A 238 -3.63 14.90 -8.84
CA LEU A 238 -2.25 14.65 -9.23
C LEU A 238 -1.96 15.32 -10.57
N GLN A 239 -0.97 16.22 -10.58
CA GLN A 239 -0.42 16.85 -11.78
C GLN A 239 0.97 16.29 -12.05
N GLU A 240 1.21 15.88 -13.26
CA GLU A 240 2.48 15.37 -13.73
C GLU A 240 2.90 16.11 -15.00
N ILE A 241 4.15 16.50 -15.06
CA ILE A 241 4.75 17.13 -16.25
C ILE A 241 6.14 16.50 -16.43
N TYR A 242 6.42 16.02 -17.63
CA TYR A 242 7.71 15.45 -17.99
C TYR A 242 8.23 16.15 -19.24
N TYR A 243 9.55 16.40 -19.24
CA TYR A 243 10.26 16.92 -20.39
C TYR A 243 11.47 16.03 -20.72
N ASN A 244 11.56 15.61 -21.98
CA ASN A 244 12.66 14.79 -22.49
C ASN A 244 13.39 15.58 -23.58
N THR A 245 14.68 15.84 -23.38
CA THR A 245 15.50 16.59 -24.34
C THR A 245 15.78 15.81 -25.63
N GLY A 246 15.55 14.47 -25.64
CA GLY A 246 15.96 13.58 -26.73
C GLY A 246 17.44 13.15 -26.63
N GLU A 247 18.25 13.82 -25.84
CA GLU A 247 19.70 13.56 -25.65
C GLU A 247 20.00 12.75 -24.38
N GLY A 248 18.96 12.15 -23.76
CA GLY A 248 19.06 11.30 -22.58
C GLY A 248 18.90 12.05 -21.25
N ASP A 249 18.49 13.32 -21.26
CA ASP A 249 18.05 14.05 -20.07
C ASP A 249 16.53 14.03 -19.98
N LYS A 250 16.02 13.72 -18.80
CA LYS A 250 14.60 13.72 -18.47
C LYS A 250 14.36 14.55 -17.22
N PHE A 251 13.43 15.48 -17.30
CA PHE A 251 12.95 16.26 -16.17
C PHE A 251 11.53 15.86 -15.84
N GLY A 252 11.20 15.80 -14.55
CA GLY A 252 9.86 15.48 -14.07
C GLY A 252 9.43 16.43 -12.96
N LEU A 253 8.18 16.87 -13.01
CA LEU A 253 7.47 17.54 -11.93
C LEU A 253 6.23 16.72 -11.62
N ASN A 254 6.09 16.28 -10.39
CA ASN A 254 4.92 15.58 -9.90
C ASN A 254 4.40 16.30 -8.66
N ALA A 255 3.13 16.69 -8.66
CA ALA A 255 2.47 17.39 -7.58
C ALA A 255 1.14 16.71 -7.24
N TRP A 256 0.99 16.25 -5.99
CA TRP A 256 -0.18 15.52 -5.52
C TRP A 256 -0.79 16.22 -4.31
N TYR A 257 -2.05 16.62 -4.45
CA TYR A 257 -2.85 17.20 -3.39
C TYR A 257 -3.91 16.20 -2.92
N ILE A 258 -4.10 16.12 -1.61
CA ILE A 258 -5.05 15.27 -0.90
C ILE A 258 -5.89 16.15 0.03
N ASN A 259 -7.20 16.01 -0.03
CA ASN A 259 -8.13 16.56 0.96
C ASN A 259 -9.10 15.47 1.40
N SER A 260 -8.93 15.01 2.63
CA SER A 260 -9.66 13.89 3.21
C SER A 260 -10.43 14.34 4.44
N ASN A 261 -11.72 14.01 4.50
CA ASN A 261 -12.59 14.26 5.65
C ASN A 261 -13.32 12.95 5.96
N ARG A 262 -12.97 12.33 7.07
CA ARG A 262 -13.41 10.99 7.44
C ARG A 262 -13.96 10.96 8.85
N GLU A 263 -15.10 10.33 9.00
CA GLU A 263 -15.56 9.87 10.29
C GLU A 263 -14.91 8.53 10.59
N LEU A 264 -14.54 8.31 11.85
CA LEU A 264 -13.92 7.06 12.28
C LEU A 264 -14.96 6.26 13.05
N ALA A 265 -15.33 5.11 12.49
CA ALA A 265 -16.34 4.24 13.10
C ALA A 265 -15.96 3.87 14.55
N MET A 266 -16.94 3.85 15.42
CA MET A 266 -16.78 3.41 16.81
C MET A 266 -16.64 1.88 16.86
N LEU A 267 -16.17 1.38 17.99
CA LEU A 267 -16.18 -0.06 18.26
C LEU A 267 -17.63 -0.52 18.48
N SER A 268 -17.97 -1.74 18.04
CA SER A 268 -19.30 -2.31 18.24
C SER A 268 -19.74 -2.42 19.70
N THR A 269 -18.78 -2.47 20.62
CA THR A 269 -18.98 -2.40 22.08
C THR A 269 -19.48 -1.04 22.55
N ASP A 270 -19.23 0.04 21.82
CA ASP A 270 -19.56 1.42 22.25
C ASP A 270 -20.98 1.85 21.83
N TYR A 271 -21.67 1.05 20.99
CA TYR A 271 -23.03 1.34 20.52
C TYR A 271 -24.13 1.02 21.54
N GLY A 272 -23.78 0.50 22.71
CA GLY A 272 -24.75 0.13 23.74
C GLY A 272 -25.43 1.28 24.49
N ASN A 273 -24.94 2.51 24.32
CA ASN A 273 -25.50 3.72 24.92
C ASN A 273 -26.03 4.62 23.81
N ASP A 274 -27.27 5.09 23.89
CA ASP A 274 -27.90 6.03 22.95
C ASP A 274 -27.27 7.43 22.94
N MET A 275 -26.01 7.54 23.36
CA MET A 275 -25.30 8.82 23.42
C MET A 275 -24.68 9.15 22.07
N ASP A 276 -24.94 10.34 21.58
CA ASP A 276 -24.33 10.85 20.37
C ASP A 276 -22.82 11.08 20.55
N PHE A 277 -22.09 10.86 19.47
CA PHE A 277 -20.65 11.14 19.44
C PHE A 277 -20.26 11.70 18.06
N GLU A 278 -19.16 12.43 18.02
CA GLU A 278 -18.46 12.85 16.80
C GLU A 278 -17.02 12.32 16.88
N ASN A 279 -16.62 11.50 15.90
CA ASN A 279 -15.28 10.96 15.82
C ASN A 279 -14.78 11.19 14.38
N ARG A 280 -14.01 12.29 14.19
CA ARG A 280 -13.69 12.81 12.86
C ARG A 280 -12.23 13.14 12.69
N GLN A 281 -11.66 12.70 11.57
CA GLN A 281 -10.33 13.08 11.10
C GLN A 281 -10.43 13.89 9.81
N ARG A 282 -9.68 14.98 9.75
CA ARG A 282 -9.50 15.79 8.54
C ARG A 282 -8.02 15.88 8.22
N GLU A 283 -7.68 15.70 6.97
CA GLU A 283 -6.30 15.74 6.48
C GLU A 283 -6.23 16.54 5.19
N GLN A 284 -5.26 17.43 5.11
CA GLN A 284 -4.85 18.10 3.87
C GLN A 284 -3.36 17.85 3.68
N THR A 285 -3.00 17.19 2.58
CA THR A 285 -1.61 16.88 2.29
C THR A 285 -1.25 17.32 0.87
N PHE A 286 -0.14 18.01 0.74
CA PHE A 286 0.51 18.32 -0.52
C PHE A 286 1.84 17.59 -0.60
N ARG A 287 2.11 16.94 -1.73
CA ARG A 287 3.38 16.27 -2.03
C ARG A 287 3.87 16.77 -3.37
N GLY A 288 5.11 17.24 -3.44
CA GLY A 288 5.74 17.69 -4.67
C GLY A 288 7.12 17.03 -4.84
N VAL A 289 7.42 16.56 -6.05
CA VAL A 289 8.73 16.01 -6.42
C VAL A 289 9.17 16.58 -7.74
N LEU A 290 10.38 17.15 -7.77
CA LEU A 290 11.14 17.50 -8.95
C LEU A 290 12.20 16.44 -9.18
N SER A 291 12.38 15.99 -10.40
CA SER A 291 13.39 14.99 -10.76
C SER A 291 14.15 15.40 -12.02
N TRP A 292 15.41 15.07 -12.05
CA TRP A 292 16.27 15.07 -13.22
C TRP A 292 17.00 13.75 -13.32
N ASP A 293 16.87 13.05 -14.45
CA ASP A 293 17.55 11.83 -14.77
C ASP A 293 18.39 12.02 -16.04
N ARG A 294 19.63 11.59 -16.01
CA ARG A 294 20.52 11.55 -17.18
C ARG A 294 21.05 10.16 -17.39
N VAL A 295 20.82 9.63 -18.59
CA VAL A 295 21.26 8.29 -18.98
C VAL A 295 22.27 8.38 -20.11
N ARG A 296 23.39 7.68 -19.95
CA ARG A 296 24.44 7.50 -20.97
C ARG A 296 24.79 6.01 -21.05
N GLU A 297 25.62 5.64 -22.01
CA GLU A 297 25.97 4.25 -22.28
C GLU A 297 26.45 3.49 -21.03
N LYS A 298 27.33 4.09 -20.22
CA LYS A 298 27.97 3.43 -19.06
C LYS A 298 27.50 3.96 -17.71
N TRP A 299 26.74 5.04 -17.67
CA TRP A 299 26.32 5.62 -16.41
C TRP A 299 24.92 6.24 -16.47
N LYS A 300 24.27 6.22 -15.34
CA LYS A 300 23.02 6.91 -15.07
C LYS A 300 23.20 7.74 -13.82
N VAL A 301 22.66 8.96 -13.82
CA VAL A 301 22.58 9.82 -12.62
C VAL A 301 21.14 10.30 -12.50
N GLY A 302 20.62 10.30 -11.28
CA GLY A 302 19.33 10.86 -10.93
C GLY A 302 19.50 11.85 -9.77
N VAL A 303 18.80 12.98 -9.83
CA VAL A 303 18.70 13.95 -8.73
C VAL A 303 17.23 14.28 -8.51
N LYS A 304 16.81 14.31 -7.24
CA LYS A 304 15.43 14.64 -6.88
C LYS A 304 15.41 15.62 -5.72
N GLY A 305 14.44 16.53 -5.78
CA GLY A 305 14.08 17.40 -4.68
C GLY A 305 12.58 17.30 -4.42
N GLY A 306 12.15 17.34 -3.17
CA GLY A 306 10.74 17.19 -2.86
C GLY A 306 10.32 17.94 -1.60
N TYR A 307 9.00 18.12 -1.48
CA TYR A 307 8.37 18.75 -0.34
C TYR A 307 7.04 18.07 -0.02
N ILE A 308 6.80 17.82 1.28
CA ILE A 308 5.52 17.36 1.80
C ILE A 308 5.04 18.35 2.85
N HIS A 309 3.81 18.81 2.70
CA HIS A 309 3.08 19.52 3.74
C HIS A 309 1.86 18.71 4.13
N THR A 310 1.69 18.42 5.41
CA THR A 310 0.49 17.74 5.95
C THR A 310 -0.07 18.54 7.10
N TRP A 311 -1.36 18.84 7.02
CA TRP A 311 -2.15 19.33 8.13
C TRP A 311 -3.18 18.27 8.51
N MET A 312 -3.22 17.89 9.79
CA MET A 312 -4.17 16.91 10.33
C MET A 312 -4.92 17.49 11.52
N ALA A 313 -6.21 17.19 11.56
CA ALA A 313 -7.09 17.51 12.68
C ALA A 313 -7.88 16.27 13.07
N TYR A 314 -7.82 15.90 14.34
CA TYR A 314 -8.65 14.84 14.91
C TYR A 314 -9.50 15.43 16.03
N ASP A 315 -10.83 15.24 15.93
CA ASP A 315 -11.82 15.68 16.89
C ASP A 315 -12.63 14.47 17.37
N TYR A 316 -12.60 14.21 18.67
CA TYR A 316 -13.47 13.25 19.34
C TYR A 316 -14.32 13.97 20.38
N LYS A 317 -15.63 13.89 20.22
CA LYS A 317 -16.61 14.47 21.12
C LYS A 317 -17.63 13.40 21.52
N ARG A 318 -18.19 13.54 22.72
CA ARG A 318 -19.20 12.63 23.26
C ARG A 318 -20.29 13.44 23.95
N ASP A 319 -21.55 13.00 23.79
CA ASP A 319 -22.68 13.58 24.53
C ASP A 319 -22.47 13.36 26.05
N LYS A 320 -22.78 14.37 26.85
CA LYS A 320 -22.77 14.34 28.30
C LYS A 320 -24.02 13.67 28.90
N GLY A 321 -24.98 13.23 28.07
CA GLY A 321 -26.27 12.67 28.46
C GLY A 321 -27.40 13.72 28.55
N ASN A 322 -27.14 14.94 28.11
CA ASN A 322 -28.12 16.05 28.09
C ASN A 322 -28.23 16.72 26.71
N GLY A 323 -27.67 16.09 25.66
CA GLY A 323 -27.58 16.65 24.30
C GLY A 323 -26.43 17.65 24.09
N GLU A 324 -25.60 17.90 25.11
CA GLU A 324 -24.42 18.76 25.03
C GLU A 324 -23.17 17.93 24.72
N MET A 325 -22.46 18.24 23.64
CA MET A 325 -21.25 17.53 23.20
C MET A 325 -20.01 17.99 23.95
N ALA A 326 -19.42 17.13 24.77
CA ALA A 326 -18.12 17.35 25.39
C ALA A 326 -16.99 17.00 24.42
N SER A 327 -16.02 17.88 24.26
CA SER A 327 -14.79 17.62 23.52
C SER A 327 -13.84 16.77 24.36
N MET A 328 -13.61 15.51 23.94
CA MET A 328 -12.73 14.57 24.64
C MET A 328 -11.28 14.69 24.10
N THR A 329 -11.14 14.83 22.79
CA THR A 329 -9.83 15.00 22.12
C THR A 329 -9.96 16.06 21.03
N ARG A 330 -8.97 16.94 20.93
CA ARG A 330 -8.87 17.96 19.88
C ARG A 330 -7.42 18.08 19.41
N SER A 331 -6.96 17.05 18.71
CA SER A 331 -5.58 17.01 18.22
C SER A 331 -5.42 17.78 16.90
N ARG A 332 -4.30 18.48 16.78
CA ARG A 332 -3.88 19.22 15.58
C ARG A 332 -2.41 18.95 15.32
N SER A 333 -2.08 18.56 14.10
CA SER A 333 -0.71 18.33 13.71
C SER A 333 -0.40 19.01 12.39
N LYS A 334 0.80 19.57 12.30
CA LYS A 334 1.36 20.19 11.09
C LYS A 334 2.74 19.62 10.85
N ILE A 335 2.94 19.08 9.66
CA ILE A 335 4.17 18.40 9.27
C ILE A 335 4.68 19.06 8.00
N ASN A 336 5.95 19.50 8.00
CA ASN A 336 6.66 19.91 6.80
C ASN A 336 7.86 18.99 6.63
N THR A 337 8.03 18.40 5.46
CA THR A 337 9.18 17.56 5.13
C THR A 337 9.83 18.08 3.86
N PHE A 338 11.11 18.40 3.92
CA PHE A 338 11.96 18.69 2.76
C PHE A 338 12.78 17.46 2.44
N TYR A 339 12.90 17.14 1.16
CA TYR A 339 13.58 15.97 0.65
C TYR A 339 14.57 16.33 -0.43
N GLY A 340 15.73 15.72 -0.39
CA GLY A 340 16.74 15.77 -1.44
C GLY A 340 17.38 14.40 -1.62
N SER A 341 17.62 13.97 -2.86
CA SER A 341 18.40 12.77 -3.14
C SER A 341 19.21 12.89 -4.42
N ALA A 342 20.30 12.15 -4.47
CA ALA A 342 21.08 11.91 -5.66
C ALA A 342 21.46 10.44 -5.72
N ASP A 343 21.31 9.81 -6.88
CA ASP A 343 21.71 8.44 -7.13
C ASP A 343 22.48 8.31 -8.45
N GLY A 344 23.40 7.37 -8.50
CA GLY A 344 24.21 7.12 -9.66
C GLY A 344 24.54 5.66 -9.85
N ASP A 345 24.52 5.23 -11.12
CA ASP A 345 24.93 3.91 -11.57
C ASP A 345 26.12 4.03 -12.52
N TYR A 346 27.12 3.20 -12.36
CA TYR A 346 28.26 3.11 -13.26
C TYR A 346 28.54 1.66 -13.65
N ALA A 347 28.38 1.34 -14.92
CA ALA A 347 28.61 0.02 -15.51
C ALA A 347 29.86 0.08 -16.43
N PRO A 348 31.09 -0.08 -15.91
CA PRO A 348 32.31 -0.05 -16.73
C PRO A 348 32.34 -1.19 -17.74
N SER A 349 31.67 -2.32 -17.41
CA SER A 349 31.55 -3.50 -18.28
C SER A 349 30.26 -4.25 -17.98
N GLU A 350 29.91 -5.24 -18.77
CA GLU A 350 28.77 -6.15 -18.52
C GLU A 350 28.90 -6.98 -17.23
N LYS A 351 30.11 -7.06 -16.66
CA LYS A 351 30.40 -7.86 -15.46
C LYS A 351 30.29 -7.06 -14.17
N TRP A 352 30.35 -5.74 -14.22
CA TRP A 352 30.37 -4.88 -13.05
C TRP A 352 29.32 -3.77 -13.13
N LEU A 353 28.60 -3.56 -12.02
CA LEU A 353 27.77 -2.40 -11.81
C LEU A 353 28.06 -1.85 -10.41
N PHE A 354 28.48 -0.59 -10.36
CA PHE A 354 28.60 0.16 -9.12
C PHE A 354 27.41 1.11 -9.00
N THR A 355 26.81 1.16 -7.80
CA THR A 355 25.75 2.14 -7.50
C THR A 355 26.11 2.92 -6.27
N ALA A 356 25.76 4.20 -6.24
CA ALA A 356 25.87 5.06 -5.07
C ALA A 356 24.60 5.91 -4.97
N GLY A 357 24.13 6.14 -3.75
CA GLY A 357 22.96 6.95 -3.51
C GLY A 357 23.02 7.65 -2.17
N VAL A 358 22.49 8.86 -2.13
CA VAL A 358 22.32 9.63 -0.89
C VAL A 358 20.90 10.21 -0.85
N SER A 359 20.32 10.28 0.34
CA SER A 359 19.06 10.98 0.56
C SER A 359 19.06 11.72 1.89
N VAL A 360 18.40 12.84 1.94
CA VAL A 360 18.22 13.66 3.14
C VAL A 360 16.75 14.02 3.27
N HIS A 361 16.22 13.90 4.47
CA HIS A 361 14.90 14.41 4.86
C HIS A 361 15.05 15.35 6.03
N GLN A 362 14.46 16.52 5.95
CA GLN A 362 14.30 17.45 7.08
C GLN A 362 12.81 17.48 7.44
N HIS A 363 12.48 16.99 8.61
CA HIS A 363 11.13 17.02 9.17
C HIS A 363 11.00 18.16 10.17
N LEU A 364 9.90 18.92 10.08
CA LEU A 364 9.47 19.92 11.04
C LEU A 364 8.05 19.56 11.44
N VAL A 365 7.84 19.23 12.71
CA VAL A 365 6.58 18.66 13.21
C VAL A 365 6.09 19.42 14.42
N GLU A 366 4.90 20.01 14.29
CA GLU A 366 4.11 20.55 15.39
C GLU A 366 2.94 19.58 15.66
N SER A 367 2.76 19.10 16.89
CA SER A 367 1.64 18.27 17.31
C SER A 367 1.14 18.71 18.66
N ALA A 368 -0.18 18.93 18.79
CA ALA A 368 -0.78 19.41 20.02
C ALA A 368 -2.19 18.84 20.25
N ASP A 369 -2.51 18.46 21.49
CA ASP A 369 -3.90 18.27 21.94
C ASP A 369 -4.37 19.53 22.70
N LYS A 370 -5.40 20.16 22.17
CA LYS A 370 -5.93 21.44 22.69
C LYS A 370 -6.94 21.27 23.84
N ASN A 371 -7.29 20.04 24.20
CA ASN A 371 -8.23 19.77 25.28
C ASN A 371 -7.56 19.41 26.60
N ILE A 372 -6.27 19.08 26.58
CA ILE A 372 -5.56 18.76 27.81
C ILE A 372 -5.17 20.07 28.48
N ILE A 373 -5.74 20.33 29.67
CA ILE A 373 -5.40 21.46 30.49
C ILE A 373 -4.24 21.06 31.41
N SER A 374 -3.13 21.79 31.41
CA SER A 374 -2.07 21.54 32.38
C SER A 374 -2.54 21.92 33.77
N GLN A 375 -2.01 21.23 34.78
CA GLN A 375 -2.36 21.48 36.20
C GLN A 375 -1.97 22.89 36.69
N GLU A 376 -1.30 23.70 35.90
CA GLU A 376 -0.83 25.05 36.22
C GLU A 376 -1.76 26.18 35.79
N GLY A 377 -3.01 25.90 35.41
CA GLY A 377 -4.06 26.91 35.22
C GLY A 377 -3.92 27.85 34.01
N ASN A 378 -2.85 27.80 33.25
CA ASN A 378 -2.63 28.56 32.03
C ASN A 378 -2.65 27.60 30.83
N LYS A 379 -3.56 27.81 29.91
CA LYS A 379 -3.73 27.18 28.57
C LYS A 379 -2.51 26.35 28.09
N ALA A 380 -2.24 25.23 28.72
CA ALA A 380 -1.17 24.39 28.28
C ALA A 380 -1.67 23.51 27.13
N VAL A 381 -1.17 23.82 25.96
CA VAL A 381 -1.21 22.94 24.81
C VAL A 381 -0.25 21.79 25.13
N VAL A 382 -0.78 20.58 25.36
CA VAL A 382 0.06 19.40 25.52
C VAL A 382 0.42 18.89 24.14
N GLY A 383 1.71 18.86 23.83
CA GLY A 383 2.20 18.47 22.54
C GLY A 383 3.71 18.68 22.39
N TYR A 384 4.20 18.60 21.17
CA TYR A 384 5.59 18.87 20.86
C TYR A 384 5.77 19.65 19.56
N ASP A 385 6.86 20.40 19.48
CA ASP A 385 7.39 21.05 18.28
C ASP A 385 8.83 20.59 18.12
N LYS A 386 9.10 19.76 17.10
CA LYS A 386 10.38 19.11 16.89
C LYS A 386 10.79 19.10 15.43
N GLY A 387 12.08 19.40 15.21
CA GLY A 387 12.75 19.18 13.95
C GLY A 387 13.65 17.96 14.00
N ARG A 388 13.71 17.19 12.89
CA ARG A 388 14.65 16.06 12.76
C ARG A 388 15.18 15.98 11.34
N VAL A 389 16.53 15.90 11.22
CA VAL A 389 17.20 15.57 9.97
C VAL A 389 17.40 14.06 9.92
N GLU A 390 17.14 13.46 8.78
CA GLU A 390 17.43 12.06 8.50
C GLU A 390 18.27 11.97 7.24
N PHE A 391 19.39 11.28 7.32
CA PHE A 391 20.31 11.04 6.21
C PHE A 391 20.40 9.54 5.95
N SER A 392 20.48 9.15 4.68
CA SER A 392 20.81 7.79 4.27
C SER A 392 21.77 7.85 3.09
N GLY A 393 22.90 7.20 3.23
CA GLY A 393 23.92 7.04 2.19
C GLY A 393 24.18 5.57 1.90
N SER A 394 24.25 5.16 0.63
CA SER A 394 24.54 3.78 0.26
C SER A 394 25.51 3.69 -0.91
N VAL A 395 26.34 2.64 -0.89
CA VAL A 395 27.18 2.24 -2.02
C VAL A 395 27.04 0.75 -2.25
N SER A 396 27.07 0.32 -3.51
CA SER A 396 27.06 -1.10 -3.83
C SER A 396 27.99 -1.46 -4.99
N ALA A 397 28.54 -2.66 -4.92
CA ALA A 397 29.30 -3.28 -5.99
C ALA A 397 28.61 -4.59 -6.38
N LYS A 398 28.23 -4.72 -7.66
CA LYS A 398 27.57 -5.88 -8.22
C LYS A 398 28.45 -6.53 -9.26
N TRP A 399 28.67 -7.82 -9.13
CA TRP A 399 29.63 -8.57 -9.91
C TRP A 399 28.99 -9.81 -10.52
N ARG A 400 29.13 -9.97 -11.84
CA ARG A 400 28.69 -11.13 -12.62
C ARG A 400 29.87 -11.68 -13.43
N PRO A 401 30.73 -12.49 -12.83
CA PRO A 401 31.89 -13.04 -13.53
C PRO A 401 31.51 -13.95 -14.70
N VAL A 402 30.44 -14.70 -14.52
CA VAL A 402 29.86 -15.64 -15.49
C VAL A 402 28.33 -15.52 -15.51
N ASP A 403 27.68 -15.92 -16.59
CA ASP A 403 26.22 -15.79 -16.74
C ASP A 403 25.42 -16.57 -15.69
N ARG A 404 26.04 -17.59 -15.05
CA ARG A 404 25.38 -18.44 -14.05
C ARG A 404 25.56 -18.01 -12.61
N PHE A 405 26.41 -17.06 -12.34
CA PHE A 405 26.70 -16.61 -10.98
C PHE A 405 26.81 -15.10 -10.92
N ALA A 406 26.18 -14.50 -9.92
CA ALA A 406 26.34 -13.09 -9.62
C ALA A 406 26.31 -12.86 -8.11
N ALA A 407 27.02 -11.83 -7.66
CA ALA A 407 27.08 -11.41 -6.27
C ALA A 407 26.94 -9.88 -6.17
N SER A 408 26.43 -9.41 -5.03
CA SER A 408 26.33 -7.97 -4.73
C SER A 408 26.66 -7.73 -3.26
N LEU A 409 27.48 -6.72 -3.00
CA LEU A 409 27.73 -6.18 -1.67
C LEU A 409 27.15 -4.76 -1.63
N VAL A 410 26.38 -4.47 -0.59
CA VAL A 410 25.81 -3.15 -0.31
C VAL A 410 26.27 -2.72 1.08
N LEU A 411 26.70 -1.49 1.19
CA LEU A 411 26.99 -0.83 2.46
C LEU A 411 26.11 0.42 2.53
N ARG A 412 25.34 0.56 3.59
CA ARG A 412 24.47 1.71 3.85
C ARG A 412 24.78 2.28 5.22
N GLU A 413 24.66 3.57 5.36
CA GLU A 413 24.77 4.29 6.62
C GLU A 413 23.59 5.26 6.75
N ASP A 414 22.92 5.21 7.91
CA ASP A 414 21.74 6.01 8.19
C ASP A 414 22.01 6.88 9.45
N MET A 415 21.51 8.12 9.43
CA MET A 415 21.53 9.03 10.56
C MET A 415 20.13 9.58 10.81
N PHE A 416 19.74 9.68 12.08
CA PHE A 416 18.47 10.26 12.53
C PHE A 416 18.72 11.28 13.64
N GLY A 417 18.48 12.56 13.33
CA GLY A 417 18.88 13.64 14.23
C GLY A 417 20.40 13.72 14.36
N THR A 418 20.91 13.36 15.53
CA THR A 418 22.35 13.30 15.82
C THR A 418 22.89 11.87 15.95
N GLU A 419 22.00 10.86 15.85
CA GLU A 419 22.36 9.47 16.04
C GLU A 419 22.68 8.79 14.72
N TRP A 420 23.86 8.16 14.63
CA TRP A 420 24.28 7.34 13.50
C TRP A 420 24.03 5.86 13.79
N ALA A 421 23.41 5.16 12.86
CA ALA A 421 23.42 3.70 12.90
C ALA A 421 24.84 3.19 12.67
N PRO A 422 25.24 2.04 13.22
CA PRO A 422 26.39 1.31 12.70
C PRO A 422 26.17 0.96 11.23
N VAL A 423 27.26 0.89 10.45
CA VAL A 423 27.20 0.54 9.02
C VAL A 423 26.31 -0.69 8.80
N ILE A 424 25.39 -0.58 7.85
CA ILE A 424 24.39 -1.57 7.48
C ILE A 424 24.91 -2.37 6.29
N PRO A 425 25.52 -3.55 6.50
CA PRO A 425 25.97 -4.40 5.40
C PRO A 425 24.84 -5.26 4.88
N ALA A 426 24.82 -5.50 3.56
CA ALA A 426 23.99 -6.53 2.96
C ALA A 426 24.78 -7.24 1.85
N PHE A 427 24.66 -8.57 1.82
CA PHE A 427 25.28 -9.43 0.82
C PHE A 427 24.23 -10.24 0.09
N PHE A 428 24.35 -10.33 -1.23
CA PHE A 428 23.41 -11.00 -2.10
C PHE A 428 24.14 -11.90 -3.10
N ILE A 429 23.58 -13.06 -3.37
CA ILE A 429 24.07 -13.97 -4.42
C ILE A 429 22.91 -14.52 -5.26
N ASP A 430 23.22 -14.74 -6.54
CA ASP A 430 22.36 -15.44 -7.49
C ASP A 430 23.12 -16.60 -8.12
N GLY A 431 22.46 -17.75 -8.23
CA GLY A 431 22.95 -18.91 -8.95
C GLY A 431 21.93 -19.45 -9.94
N VAL A 432 22.28 -19.51 -11.22
CA VAL A 432 21.43 -20.11 -12.26
C VAL A 432 21.65 -21.62 -12.27
N LEU A 433 20.62 -22.37 -11.83
CA LEU A 433 20.70 -23.83 -11.63
C LEU A 433 20.44 -24.62 -12.92
N SER A 434 19.62 -24.09 -13.82
CA SER A 434 19.25 -24.79 -15.05
C SER A 434 20.11 -24.38 -16.25
N LYS A 435 20.29 -25.30 -17.21
CA LYS A 435 21.01 -25.01 -18.46
C LYS A 435 20.27 -23.98 -19.31
N LYS A 436 18.94 -23.90 -19.19
CA LYS A 436 18.09 -22.94 -19.91
C LYS A 436 18.01 -21.58 -19.23
N GLY A 437 18.62 -21.41 -18.03
CA GLY A 437 18.58 -20.15 -17.26
C GLY A 437 17.25 -19.83 -16.61
N ASN A 438 16.31 -20.76 -16.57
CA ASN A 438 14.94 -20.54 -16.11
C ASN A 438 14.70 -20.91 -14.64
N ILE A 439 15.72 -21.37 -13.92
CA ILE A 439 15.67 -21.64 -12.47
C ILE A 439 16.85 -20.92 -11.82
N VAL A 440 16.55 -20.03 -10.88
CA VAL A 440 17.54 -19.21 -10.19
C VAL A 440 17.40 -19.40 -8.69
N ALA A 441 18.48 -19.81 -8.03
CA ALA A 441 18.62 -19.77 -6.58
C ALA A 441 19.13 -18.39 -6.16
N LYS A 442 18.64 -17.90 -5.04
CA LYS A 442 19.02 -16.63 -4.43
C LYS A 442 19.31 -16.84 -2.97
N ALA A 443 20.29 -16.11 -2.44
CA ALA A 443 20.47 -16.01 -1.00
C ALA A 443 20.92 -14.59 -0.67
N SER A 444 20.53 -14.11 0.50
CA SER A 444 20.97 -12.81 1.00
C SER A 444 20.97 -12.78 2.52
N ILE A 445 21.80 -11.90 3.05
CA ILE A 445 21.90 -11.56 4.47
C ILE A 445 22.05 -10.07 4.60
N SER A 446 21.36 -9.46 5.57
CA SER A 446 21.55 -8.06 5.93
C SER A 446 21.37 -7.83 7.42
N ARG A 447 22.03 -6.80 7.94
CA ARG A 447 21.67 -6.14 9.18
C ARG A 447 20.86 -4.90 8.84
N ASN A 448 19.85 -4.57 9.65
CA ASN A 448 19.02 -3.39 9.43
C ASN A 448 18.64 -2.74 10.76
N TYR A 449 18.24 -1.46 10.69
CA TYR A 449 17.89 -0.64 11.84
C TYR A 449 16.54 0.05 11.63
N ARG A 450 15.84 0.35 12.73
CA ARG A 450 14.72 1.29 12.76
C ARG A 450 14.89 2.24 13.94
N PHE A 451 14.90 3.53 13.66
CA PHE A 451 14.94 4.56 14.70
C PHE A 451 13.55 4.83 15.27
N PRO A 452 13.44 5.22 16.55
CA PRO A 452 12.16 5.60 17.16
C PRO A 452 11.50 6.74 16.37
N THR A 453 10.17 6.70 16.29
CA THR A 453 9.38 7.77 15.64
C THR A 453 9.33 9.01 16.53
N LEU A 454 8.86 10.15 16.00
CA LEU A 454 8.72 11.35 16.82
C LEU A 454 7.68 11.18 17.93
N ASN A 455 6.63 10.37 17.71
CA ASN A 455 5.68 10.04 18.79
C ASN A 455 6.29 9.08 19.81
N ASP A 456 7.11 8.11 19.40
CA ASP A 456 7.80 7.24 20.35
C ASP A 456 8.66 8.07 21.31
N LEU A 457 9.30 9.14 20.82
CA LEU A 457 10.18 9.98 21.63
C LEU A 457 9.44 11.08 22.41
N TYR A 458 8.47 11.76 21.78
CA TYR A 458 7.99 13.05 22.27
C TYR A 458 6.47 13.16 22.47
N PHE A 459 5.69 12.09 22.22
CA PHE A 459 4.24 12.13 22.44
C PHE A 459 3.92 12.42 23.91
N LEU A 460 2.96 13.32 24.16
CA LEU A 460 2.54 13.68 25.52
C LEU A 460 1.05 13.35 25.75
N PRO A 461 0.73 12.67 26.88
CA PRO A 461 1.66 12.06 27.83
C PRO A 461 2.16 10.71 27.30
N GLY A 462 3.42 10.37 27.54
CA GLY A 462 3.89 8.99 27.38
C GLY A 462 5.12 8.76 26.52
N GLY A 463 5.54 9.67 25.64
CA GLY A 463 6.76 9.50 24.86
C GLY A 463 7.99 9.26 25.72
N ASN A 464 8.99 8.55 25.18
CA ASN A 464 10.21 8.18 25.89
C ASN A 464 11.46 8.56 25.09
N PRO A 465 12.15 9.65 25.45
CA PRO A 465 13.36 10.10 24.76
C PRO A 465 14.55 9.14 24.87
N ASP A 466 14.55 8.22 25.82
CA ASP A 466 15.65 7.28 26.10
C ASP A 466 15.56 5.98 25.28
N LEU A 467 14.66 5.91 24.31
CA LEU A 467 14.51 4.74 23.44
C LEU A 467 15.74 4.53 22.57
N LYS A 468 16.18 3.28 22.49
CA LYS A 468 17.21 2.82 21.56
C LYS A 468 16.59 2.48 20.21
N SER A 469 17.42 2.51 19.16
CA SER A 469 17.06 2.03 17.85
C SER A 469 16.86 0.52 17.85
N GLU A 470 15.78 0.04 17.23
CA GLU A 470 15.59 -1.37 16.95
C GLU A 470 16.60 -1.82 15.88
N HIS A 471 17.11 -3.05 16.00
CA HIS A 471 18.04 -3.58 15.03
C HIS A 471 17.86 -5.09 14.87
N GLY A 472 18.29 -5.61 13.73
CA GLY A 472 18.13 -7.03 13.48
C GLY A 472 18.94 -7.55 12.31
N PHE A 473 19.12 -8.86 12.29
CA PHE A 473 19.65 -9.60 11.15
C PHE A 473 18.51 -10.33 10.45
N THR A 474 18.56 -10.29 9.12
CA THR A 474 17.61 -11.02 8.27
C THR A 474 18.39 -11.86 7.26
N TYR A 475 17.94 -13.09 7.07
CA TYR A 475 18.45 -14.06 6.11
C TYR A 475 17.32 -14.42 5.15
N ASP A 476 17.64 -14.50 3.86
CA ASP A 476 16.71 -14.93 2.82
C ASP A 476 17.36 -15.99 1.94
N VAL A 477 16.63 -17.07 1.66
CA VAL A 477 17.01 -18.10 0.68
C VAL A 477 15.79 -18.41 -0.19
N GLY A 478 15.95 -18.33 -1.49
CA GLY A 478 14.81 -18.52 -2.39
C GLY A 478 15.17 -19.18 -3.72
N LEU A 479 14.14 -19.72 -4.34
CA LEU A 479 14.17 -20.23 -5.71
C LEU A 479 13.14 -19.49 -6.53
N SER A 480 13.49 -19.08 -7.73
CA SER A 480 12.55 -18.53 -8.71
C SER A 480 12.65 -19.29 -10.01
N PHE A 481 11.51 -19.45 -10.69
CA PHE A 481 11.46 -20.13 -11.99
C PHE A 481 10.60 -19.35 -12.96
N SER A 482 10.86 -19.55 -14.26
CA SER A 482 10.03 -19.04 -15.35
C SER A 482 10.09 -20.02 -16.49
N VAL A 483 8.93 -20.54 -16.90
CA VAL A 483 8.79 -21.46 -18.03
C VAL A 483 7.62 -21.02 -18.90
N GLY A 484 7.72 -21.25 -20.20
CA GLY A 484 6.63 -20.88 -21.08
C GLY A 484 6.84 -21.37 -22.51
N LYS A 485 5.76 -21.30 -23.27
CA LYS A 485 5.73 -21.49 -24.72
C LYS A 485 5.01 -20.32 -25.33
N GLU A 486 5.69 -19.63 -26.24
CA GLU A 486 5.17 -18.45 -26.90
C GLU A 486 3.74 -18.65 -27.41
N ASN A 487 2.85 -17.69 -27.14
CA ASN A 487 1.43 -17.68 -27.50
C ASN A 487 0.62 -18.90 -27.01
N VAL A 488 1.12 -19.66 -26.03
CA VAL A 488 0.40 -20.79 -25.42
C VAL A 488 0.28 -20.58 -23.91
N TYR A 489 1.40 -20.51 -23.20
CA TYR A 489 1.39 -20.27 -21.77
C TYR A 489 2.70 -19.65 -21.28
N ALA A 490 2.60 -18.92 -20.18
CA ALA A 490 3.72 -18.46 -19.38
C ALA A 490 3.43 -18.76 -17.90
N LEU A 491 4.35 -19.46 -17.25
CA LEU A 491 4.28 -19.77 -15.82
C LEU A 491 5.56 -19.26 -15.17
N SER A 492 5.44 -18.44 -14.17
CA SER A 492 6.55 -17.96 -13.34
C SER A 492 6.18 -17.99 -11.87
N GLY A 493 7.18 -18.06 -11.00
CA GLY A 493 6.94 -18.06 -9.59
C GLY A 493 8.21 -18.24 -8.77
N GLY A 494 8.03 -18.35 -7.47
CA GLY A 494 9.11 -18.57 -6.54
C GLY A 494 8.66 -18.97 -5.16
N ILE A 495 9.58 -19.52 -4.41
CA ILE A 495 9.48 -19.74 -2.98
C ILE A 495 10.67 -19.06 -2.32
N ASN A 496 10.43 -18.37 -1.23
CA ASN A 496 11.45 -17.70 -0.44
C ASN A 496 11.26 -18.09 1.03
N TRP A 497 12.30 -18.62 1.63
CA TRP A 497 12.43 -18.78 3.07
C TRP A 497 13.11 -17.55 3.65
N PHE A 498 12.62 -17.07 4.78
CA PHE A 498 13.22 -15.95 5.51
C PHE A 498 13.34 -16.29 7.00
N ASP A 499 14.31 -15.65 7.64
CA ASP A 499 14.54 -15.73 9.07
C ASP A 499 15.07 -14.37 9.55
N SER A 500 14.44 -13.76 10.56
CA SER A 500 14.72 -12.41 11.03
C SER A 500 14.67 -12.35 12.56
N HIS A 501 15.80 -11.96 13.16
CA HIS A 501 15.92 -11.73 14.59
C HIS A 501 16.02 -10.22 14.83
N ILE A 502 15.10 -9.66 15.60
CA ILE A 502 14.99 -8.23 15.89
C ILE A 502 15.10 -8.00 17.39
N ASP A 503 16.10 -7.23 17.78
CA ASP A 503 16.36 -6.80 19.16
C ASP A 503 15.86 -5.37 19.39
N ASP A 504 15.67 -5.03 20.70
CA ASP A 504 15.22 -3.72 21.16
C ASP A 504 13.88 -3.27 20.54
N TRP A 505 12.99 -4.21 20.22
CA TRP A 505 11.68 -3.92 19.63
C TRP A 505 10.87 -2.97 20.50
N ILE A 506 10.40 -1.86 19.93
CA ILE A 506 9.62 -0.83 20.61
C ILE A 506 8.15 -1.25 20.68
N ILE A 507 7.63 -1.29 21.89
CA ILE A 507 6.21 -1.56 22.15
C ILE A 507 5.64 -0.53 23.11
N TRP A 508 4.40 -0.08 22.85
CA TRP A 508 3.65 0.79 23.73
C TRP A 508 2.92 -0.02 24.80
N LEU A 509 3.22 0.23 26.06
CA LEU A 509 2.68 -0.49 27.22
C LEU A 509 1.94 0.46 28.15
N PRO A 510 0.85 -0.02 28.82
CA PRO A 510 0.17 0.78 29.84
C PRO A 510 1.10 1.03 31.03
N THR A 511 1.03 2.23 31.57
CA THR A 511 1.74 2.62 32.81
C THR A 511 0.79 2.59 33.99
N THR A 512 1.34 2.57 35.21
CA THR A 512 0.56 2.71 36.46
C THR A 512 -0.16 4.06 36.58
N LYS A 513 0.21 5.04 35.73
CA LYS A 513 -0.40 6.38 35.69
C LYS A 513 -1.58 6.48 34.71
N GLY A 514 -2.01 5.37 34.09
CA GLY A 514 -3.17 5.31 33.19
C GLY A 514 -2.96 5.77 31.76
N PHE A 515 -1.72 5.95 31.31
CA PHE A 515 -1.38 6.20 29.91
C PHE A 515 -0.39 5.17 29.38
N PHE A 516 -0.27 5.07 28.05
CA PHE A 516 0.69 4.18 27.39
C PHE A 516 2.04 4.89 27.19
N SER A 517 3.15 4.14 27.33
CA SER A 517 4.50 4.63 27.07
C SER A 517 5.30 3.58 26.30
N PRO A 518 6.11 3.99 25.29
CA PRO A 518 6.92 3.07 24.52
C PRO A 518 8.19 2.66 25.27
N ARG A 519 8.58 1.40 25.10
CA ARG A 519 9.79 0.82 25.69
C ARG A 519 10.46 -0.17 24.75
N ASN A 520 11.78 -0.30 24.81
CA ASN A 520 12.56 -1.34 24.16
C ASN A 520 12.54 -2.60 25.02
N LEU A 521 11.61 -3.48 24.81
CA LEU A 521 11.43 -4.63 25.73
C LEU A 521 11.41 -5.97 25.04
N LYS A 522 11.37 -6.01 23.69
CA LYS A 522 11.11 -7.29 23.02
C LYS A 522 12.23 -7.69 22.09
N LYS A 523 12.53 -8.99 22.14
CA LYS A 523 13.19 -9.72 21.07
C LYS A 523 12.14 -10.43 20.27
N VAL A 524 12.13 -10.24 18.97
CA VAL A 524 11.17 -10.86 18.08
C VAL A 524 11.90 -11.70 17.06
N HIS A 525 11.49 -12.96 16.96
CA HIS A 525 11.93 -13.89 15.93
C HIS A 525 10.81 -14.08 14.92
N ALA A 526 10.96 -13.55 13.72
CA ALA A 526 10.03 -13.69 12.62
C ALA A 526 10.66 -14.56 11.53
N TYR A 527 10.04 -15.70 11.21
CA TYR A 527 10.56 -16.64 10.21
C TYR A 527 9.42 -17.18 9.37
N GLY A 528 9.76 -17.90 8.29
CA GLY A 528 8.72 -18.52 7.48
C GLY A 528 9.04 -18.67 6.02
N ALA A 529 7.99 -18.88 5.24
CA ALA A 529 8.08 -19.08 3.81
C ALA A 529 7.01 -18.27 3.07
N GLU A 530 7.42 -17.64 1.99
CA GLU A 530 6.55 -16.93 1.06
C GLU A 530 6.62 -17.57 -0.31
N THR A 531 5.47 -17.79 -0.95
CA THR A 531 5.40 -18.27 -2.33
C THR A 531 4.59 -17.34 -3.18
N ASN A 532 4.93 -17.27 -4.45
CA ASN A 532 4.13 -16.61 -5.48
C ASN A 532 4.16 -17.41 -6.76
N ALA A 533 3.04 -17.39 -7.48
CA ALA A 533 2.92 -17.97 -8.81
C ALA A 533 2.08 -17.08 -9.70
N HIS A 534 2.51 -16.94 -10.95
CA HIS A 534 1.76 -16.24 -12.01
C HIS A 534 1.67 -17.13 -13.22
N LEU A 535 0.46 -17.26 -13.75
CA LEU A 535 0.15 -18.14 -14.89
C LEU A 535 -0.68 -17.38 -15.91
N ASP A 536 -0.16 -17.26 -17.11
CA ASP A 536 -0.87 -16.82 -18.31
C ASP A 536 -1.10 -18.01 -19.24
N ILE A 537 -2.34 -18.23 -19.70
CA ILE A 537 -2.67 -19.28 -20.67
C ILE A 537 -3.57 -18.70 -21.76
N MET A 538 -3.24 -19.01 -23.02
CA MET A 538 -4.12 -18.82 -24.16
C MET A 538 -4.94 -20.09 -24.39
N LEU A 539 -6.24 -20.04 -24.13
CA LEU A 539 -7.18 -21.13 -24.34
C LEU A 539 -7.86 -20.99 -25.71
N GLY A 540 -7.11 -21.30 -26.77
CA GLY A 540 -7.55 -21.11 -28.16
C GLY A 540 -7.34 -19.66 -28.66
N LYS A 541 -8.20 -19.20 -29.60
CA LYS A 541 -8.00 -17.91 -30.26
C LYS A 541 -8.55 -16.70 -29.49
N ASP A 542 -9.60 -16.90 -28.70
CA ASP A 542 -10.39 -15.82 -28.11
C ASP A 542 -10.36 -15.78 -26.59
N TRP A 543 -9.85 -16.82 -25.93
CA TRP A 543 -9.83 -16.93 -24.48
C TRP A 543 -8.43 -16.78 -23.91
N LYS A 544 -8.29 -15.96 -22.90
CA LYS A 544 -7.07 -15.83 -22.10
C LYS A 544 -7.43 -16.02 -20.63
N LEU A 545 -6.65 -16.85 -19.93
CA LEU A 545 -6.67 -16.99 -18.48
C LEU A 545 -5.37 -16.40 -17.92
N ASP A 546 -5.51 -15.49 -16.97
CA ASP A 546 -4.43 -14.89 -16.19
C ASP A 546 -4.69 -15.19 -14.72
N MET A 547 -3.74 -15.79 -14.01
CA MET A 547 -3.88 -16.15 -12.60
C MET A 547 -2.65 -15.74 -11.81
N ASN A 548 -2.88 -15.15 -10.65
CA ASN A 548 -1.86 -14.90 -9.62
C ASN A 548 -2.25 -15.61 -8.33
N GLY A 549 -1.29 -16.23 -7.68
CA GLY A 549 -1.45 -16.83 -6.36
C GLY A 549 -0.29 -16.49 -5.45
N THR A 550 -0.57 -16.23 -4.18
CA THR A 550 0.44 -16.05 -3.14
C THR A 550 0.06 -16.87 -1.91
N PHE A 551 1.07 -17.33 -1.20
CA PHE A 551 0.91 -17.97 0.10
C PHE A 551 2.05 -17.52 1.01
N SER A 552 1.74 -17.27 2.28
CA SER A 552 2.71 -16.91 3.30
C SER A 552 2.43 -17.71 4.57
N TRP A 553 3.49 -18.27 5.14
CA TRP A 553 3.54 -18.79 6.48
C TRP A 553 4.53 -17.93 7.28
N THR A 554 4.06 -17.26 8.33
CA THR A 554 4.79 -16.17 9.00
C THR A 554 4.60 -16.24 10.51
N PRO A 555 5.19 -17.21 11.21
CA PRO A 555 5.37 -17.13 12.65
C PRO A 555 6.19 -15.90 13.02
N SER A 556 5.73 -15.16 14.03
CA SER A 556 6.40 -13.97 14.57
C SER A 556 6.30 -14.01 16.08
N ILE A 557 7.34 -14.52 16.72
CA ILE A 557 7.34 -14.98 18.11
C ILE A 557 8.09 -14.00 19.00
N ASN A 558 7.50 -13.69 20.17
CA ASN A 558 8.18 -12.96 21.22
C ASN A 558 9.17 -13.87 21.95
N GLU A 559 10.47 -13.63 21.78
CA GLU A 559 11.57 -14.36 22.45
C GLU A 559 12.22 -13.55 23.57
N SER A 560 11.53 -12.54 24.09
CA SER A 560 12.05 -11.74 25.22
C SER A 560 12.11 -12.54 26.51
N GLU A 561 12.90 -12.05 27.47
CA GLU A 561 12.76 -12.48 28.84
C GLU A 561 11.42 -12.01 29.44
N PRO A 562 10.79 -12.77 30.35
CA PRO A 562 9.56 -12.34 31.00
C PRO A 562 9.77 -11.04 31.79
N MET A 563 8.89 -10.06 31.59
CA MET A 563 8.92 -8.79 32.33
C MET A 563 8.50 -8.95 33.80
N SER A 564 7.75 -9.98 34.09
CA SER A 564 7.30 -10.37 35.44
C SER A 564 6.93 -11.84 35.45
N PRO A 565 6.80 -12.48 36.61
CA PRO A 565 6.32 -13.88 36.73
C PRO A 565 4.94 -14.11 36.13
N ALA A 566 4.14 -13.06 35.92
CA ALA A 566 2.81 -13.11 35.31
C ALA A 566 2.83 -12.84 33.80
N ASP A 567 3.98 -12.57 33.20
CA ASP A 567 4.10 -12.32 31.74
C ASP A 567 3.95 -13.62 30.95
N GLN A 568 2.79 -13.77 30.30
CA GLN A 568 2.45 -14.91 29.46
C GLN A 568 2.75 -14.66 27.97
N SER A 569 3.40 -13.55 27.61
CA SER A 569 3.65 -13.16 26.22
C SER A 569 4.87 -13.85 25.59
N VAL A 570 5.75 -14.45 26.40
CA VAL A 570 6.98 -15.10 25.93
C VAL A 570 6.67 -16.41 25.19
N GLY A 571 7.30 -16.64 24.04
CA GLY A 571 7.04 -17.79 23.16
C GLY A 571 5.70 -17.70 22.41
N LYS A 572 5.03 -16.55 22.41
CA LYS A 572 3.72 -16.36 21.78
C LYS A 572 3.82 -15.54 20.49
N GLN A 573 2.86 -15.79 19.58
CA GLN A 573 2.69 -15.04 18.33
C GLN A 573 2.37 -13.56 18.63
N LEU A 574 2.92 -12.64 17.84
CA LEU A 574 2.60 -11.23 17.97
C LEU A 574 1.11 -10.95 17.67
N PRO A 575 0.48 -10.01 18.40
CA PRO A 575 -0.92 -9.65 18.17
C PRO A 575 -1.18 -9.13 16.75
N TYR A 576 -2.36 -9.48 16.20
CA TYR A 576 -2.84 -9.12 14.87
C TYR A 576 -2.00 -9.63 13.70
N VAL A 577 -1.01 -10.48 13.90
CA VAL A 577 -0.24 -11.10 12.83
C VAL A 577 -0.84 -12.46 12.50
N PRO A 578 -1.39 -12.69 11.30
CA PRO A 578 -1.82 -14.02 10.87
C PRO A 578 -0.61 -14.93 10.65
N GLU A 579 -0.67 -16.16 11.11
CA GLU A 579 0.38 -17.13 10.86
C GLU A 579 0.38 -17.59 9.39
N PHE A 580 -0.83 -17.76 8.82
CA PHE A 580 -1.01 -18.14 7.43
C PHE A 580 -1.85 -17.10 6.69
N SER A 581 -1.43 -16.77 5.47
CA SER A 581 -2.23 -16.00 4.52
C SER A 581 -2.08 -16.54 3.11
N ALA A 582 -3.13 -16.44 2.31
CA ALA A 582 -3.12 -16.85 0.92
C ALA A 582 -4.01 -15.95 0.07
N THR A 583 -3.62 -15.74 -1.18
CA THR A 583 -4.44 -15.00 -2.15
C THR A 583 -4.45 -15.72 -3.49
N VAL A 584 -5.58 -15.64 -4.18
CA VAL A 584 -5.71 -16.08 -5.58
C VAL A 584 -6.52 -15.04 -6.33
N THR A 585 -5.97 -14.55 -7.42
CA THR A 585 -6.70 -13.73 -8.39
C THR A 585 -6.69 -14.43 -9.73
N GLY A 586 -7.85 -14.53 -10.38
CA GLY A 586 -7.99 -15.18 -11.68
C GLY A 586 -8.84 -14.33 -12.62
N ARG A 587 -8.30 -13.97 -13.78
CA ARG A 587 -9.00 -13.23 -14.83
C ARG A 587 -9.18 -14.12 -16.06
N LEU A 588 -10.44 -14.41 -16.37
CA LEU A 588 -10.82 -15.08 -17.61
C LEU A 588 -11.32 -14.03 -18.60
N SER A 589 -10.61 -13.85 -19.70
CA SER A 589 -10.95 -12.91 -20.76
C SER A 589 -11.44 -13.64 -22.00
N TRP A 590 -12.57 -13.19 -22.56
CA TRP A 590 -13.14 -13.67 -23.80
C TRP A 590 -13.53 -12.49 -24.70
N ARG A 591 -12.77 -12.28 -25.76
CA ARG A 591 -12.95 -11.13 -26.65
C ARG A 591 -12.95 -9.80 -25.90
N THR A 592 -14.12 -9.20 -25.73
CA THR A 592 -14.34 -7.91 -25.03
C THR A 592 -14.94 -8.08 -23.63
N TRP A 593 -15.13 -9.31 -23.17
CA TRP A 593 -15.56 -9.63 -21.81
C TRP A 593 -14.39 -10.06 -20.96
N SER A 594 -14.42 -9.73 -19.70
CA SER A 594 -13.54 -10.34 -18.70
C SER A 594 -14.27 -10.57 -17.39
N LEU A 595 -14.02 -11.74 -16.80
CA LEU A 595 -14.47 -12.12 -15.48
C LEU A 595 -13.23 -12.20 -14.58
N LEU A 596 -13.21 -11.39 -13.52
CA LEU A 596 -12.17 -11.42 -12.51
C LEU A 596 -12.75 -12.00 -11.23
N TYR A 597 -12.09 -13.01 -10.69
CA TYR A 597 -12.35 -13.56 -9.37
C TYR A 597 -11.16 -13.29 -8.47
N LYS A 598 -11.42 -12.84 -7.24
CA LYS A 598 -10.40 -12.59 -6.21
C LYS A 598 -10.80 -13.31 -4.94
N TRP A 599 -9.84 -14.03 -4.38
CA TRP A 599 -9.96 -14.72 -3.11
C TRP A 599 -8.78 -14.38 -2.22
N CYS A 600 -9.02 -14.15 -0.93
CA CYS A 600 -7.98 -14.12 0.07
C CYS A 600 -8.42 -14.85 1.33
N TYR A 601 -7.43 -15.39 2.04
CA TYR A 601 -7.56 -16.09 3.31
C TYR A 601 -6.56 -15.54 4.32
N TYR A 602 -7.03 -15.33 5.53
CA TYR A 602 -6.19 -15.07 6.71
C TYR A 602 -6.56 -16.03 7.81
N SER A 603 -5.53 -16.64 8.42
CA SER A 603 -5.71 -17.49 9.60
C SER A 603 -6.17 -16.67 10.81
N GLN A 604 -6.46 -17.34 11.90
CA GLN A 604 -6.75 -16.69 13.19
C GLN A 604 -5.63 -15.71 13.58
N ARG A 605 -6.01 -14.64 14.29
CA ARG A 605 -5.08 -13.61 14.77
C ARG A 605 -5.39 -13.32 16.22
N TYR A 606 -4.39 -13.35 17.07
CA TYR A 606 -4.56 -12.98 18.47
C TYR A 606 -4.63 -11.47 18.62
N THR A 607 -5.45 -10.98 19.53
CA THR A 607 -5.58 -9.55 19.84
C THR A 607 -4.74 -9.15 21.04
N MET A 608 -4.35 -10.14 21.86
CA MET A 608 -3.53 -9.99 23.06
C MET A 608 -2.23 -10.78 22.95
N SER A 609 -1.19 -10.31 23.62
CA SER A 609 0.13 -10.98 23.62
C SER A 609 0.15 -12.33 24.33
N SER A 610 -0.83 -12.63 25.20
CA SER A 610 -1.01 -13.96 25.86
C SER A 610 -1.52 -15.04 24.92
N ASN A 611 -2.04 -14.68 23.75
CA ASN A 611 -2.65 -15.58 22.75
C ASN A 611 -3.86 -16.38 23.31
N ASP A 612 -4.71 -15.72 24.07
CA ASP A 612 -5.88 -16.35 24.67
C ASP A 612 -6.98 -16.61 23.65
N TYR A 613 -7.70 -17.74 23.78
CA TYR A 613 -8.88 -18.09 22.97
C TYR A 613 -10.20 -17.59 23.59
N THR A 614 -10.17 -16.45 24.27
CA THR A 614 -11.37 -15.78 24.76
C THR A 614 -12.04 -14.99 23.64
N LEU A 615 -13.32 -14.60 23.80
CA LEU A 615 -14.07 -13.82 22.80
C LEU A 615 -13.38 -12.54 22.36
N THR A 616 -12.57 -11.94 23.25
CA THR A 616 -11.78 -10.73 22.98
C THR A 616 -10.31 -11.02 22.74
N GLY A 617 -9.85 -12.25 22.94
CA GLY A 617 -8.43 -12.65 22.86
C GLY A 617 -7.96 -13.03 21.46
N TYR A 618 -8.90 -13.34 20.53
CA TYR A 618 -8.54 -13.69 19.17
C TYR A 618 -9.63 -13.30 18.16
N LEU A 619 -9.24 -13.21 16.89
CA LEU A 619 -10.12 -13.04 15.75
C LEU A 619 -10.16 -14.36 14.95
N PRO A 620 -11.35 -14.88 14.60
CA PRO A 620 -11.49 -16.06 13.75
C PRO A 620 -10.80 -15.90 12.39
N PRO A 621 -10.41 -17.01 11.74
CA PRO A 621 -10.00 -16.96 10.34
C PRO A 621 -11.15 -16.53 9.46
N TYR A 622 -10.85 -15.94 8.29
CA TYR A 622 -11.86 -15.56 7.30
C TYR A 622 -11.33 -15.67 5.88
N PHE A 623 -12.26 -15.76 4.93
CA PHE A 623 -11.96 -15.63 3.51
C PHE A 623 -12.78 -14.51 2.91
N MET A 624 -12.21 -13.84 1.91
CA MET A 624 -12.91 -12.87 1.10
C MET A 624 -13.01 -13.37 -0.33
N ASN A 625 -14.18 -13.20 -0.93
CA ASN A 625 -14.48 -13.64 -2.29
C ASN A 625 -15.13 -12.48 -3.04
N ASN A 626 -14.46 -11.96 -4.07
CA ASN A 626 -14.95 -10.86 -4.88
C ASN A 626 -15.00 -11.28 -6.34
N VAL A 627 -16.04 -10.85 -7.06
CA VAL A 627 -16.21 -11.10 -8.49
C VAL A 627 -16.44 -9.78 -9.21
N THR A 628 -15.75 -9.57 -10.32
CA THR A 628 -15.95 -8.41 -11.19
C THR A 628 -16.17 -8.89 -12.62
N LEU A 629 -17.26 -8.49 -13.25
CA LEU A 629 -17.54 -8.68 -14.66
C LEU A 629 -17.30 -7.37 -15.40
N GLU A 630 -16.52 -7.42 -16.45
CA GLU A 630 -16.21 -6.26 -17.29
C GLU A 630 -16.61 -6.51 -18.73
N LYS A 631 -17.18 -5.48 -19.39
CA LYS A 631 -17.43 -5.41 -20.82
C LYS A 631 -16.77 -4.18 -21.40
N GLN A 632 -15.94 -4.37 -22.43
CA GLN A 632 -15.38 -3.30 -23.22
C GLN A 632 -16.10 -3.17 -24.56
N LEU A 633 -16.47 -1.93 -24.93
CA LEU A 633 -17.13 -1.58 -26.18
C LEU A 633 -16.28 -0.52 -26.87
N SER A 634 -15.97 -0.74 -28.16
CA SER A 634 -15.17 0.19 -28.94
C SER A 634 -15.99 0.79 -30.07
N PHE A 635 -16.29 2.08 -29.94
CA PHE A 635 -16.96 2.88 -30.96
C PHE A 635 -15.94 3.70 -31.76
N ARG A 636 -16.39 4.32 -32.86
CA ARG A 636 -15.51 5.20 -33.68
C ARG A 636 -15.05 6.44 -32.92
N TRP A 637 -15.86 6.93 -31.98
CA TRP A 637 -15.66 8.17 -31.24
C TRP A 637 -15.15 7.98 -29.82
N ALA A 638 -15.36 6.80 -29.22
CA ALA A 638 -14.89 6.48 -27.88
C ALA A 638 -14.78 4.99 -27.61
N ASP A 639 -13.97 4.63 -26.62
CA ASP A 639 -14.00 3.33 -25.96
C ASP A 639 -14.80 3.47 -24.65
N LEU A 640 -15.74 2.55 -24.41
CA LEU A 640 -16.54 2.46 -23.19
C LEU A 640 -16.16 1.20 -22.43
N SER A 641 -16.04 1.31 -21.12
CA SER A 641 -15.93 0.16 -20.22
C SER A 641 -17.08 0.15 -19.22
N LEU A 642 -17.75 -1.00 -19.10
CA LEU A 642 -18.80 -1.24 -18.13
C LEU A 642 -18.30 -2.32 -17.19
N LYS A 643 -18.32 -2.06 -15.88
CA LYS A 643 -17.90 -3.03 -14.84
C LYS A 643 -18.96 -3.16 -13.78
N GLY A 644 -19.21 -4.38 -13.33
CA GLY A 644 -20.04 -4.69 -12.19
C GLY A 644 -19.26 -5.56 -11.23
N SER A 645 -19.15 -5.17 -9.97
CA SER A 645 -18.43 -5.88 -8.93
C SER A 645 -19.37 -6.31 -7.81
N ILE A 646 -19.16 -7.53 -7.31
CA ILE A 646 -19.77 -8.06 -6.09
C ILE A 646 -18.61 -8.32 -5.13
N ASN A 647 -18.58 -7.60 -4.02
CA ASN A 647 -17.61 -7.79 -2.96
C ASN A 647 -18.24 -8.62 -1.84
N ASN A 648 -17.43 -9.46 -1.18
CA ASN A 648 -17.88 -10.39 -0.16
C ASN A 648 -19.06 -11.27 -0.66
N LEU A 649 -18.84 -11.99 -1.76
CA LEU A 649 -19.87 -12.75 -2.50
C LEU A 649 -20.68 -13.73 -1.63
N PHE A 650 -20.06 -14.31 -0.60
CA PHE A 650 -20.70 -15.28 0.28
C PHE A 650 -21.21 -14.68 1.59
N ASP A 651 -21.26 -13.35 1.70
CA ASP A 651 -21.74 -12.60 2.88
C ASP A 651 -21.05 -13.03 4.19
N GLU A 652 -19.72 -13.23 4.12
CA GLU A 652 -18.91 -13.63 5.27
C GLU A 652 -18.94 -12.55 6.36
N GLU A 653 -19.30 -12.93 7.58
CA GLU A 653 -19.19 -12.06 8.75
C GLU A 653 -17.77 -12.12 9.31
N TYR A 654 -17.01 -11.06 9.16
CA TYR A 654 -15.61 -11.04 9.59
C TYR A 654 -15.22 -9.76 10.32
N LEU A 655 -14.18 -9.89 11.13
CA LEU A 655 -13.54 -8.79 11.84
C LEU A 655 -12.08 -8.69 11.38
N SER A 656 -11.68 -7.55 10.88
CA SER A 656 -10.26 -7.27 10.60
C SER A 656 -9.54 -6.81 11.88
N VAL A 657 -10.23 -6.09 12.72
CA VAL A 657 -9.80 -5.61 14.04
C VAL A 657 -10.90 -5.93 15.06
N LEU A 658 -10.53 -6.20 16.31
CA LEU A 658 -11.46 -6.50 17.39
C LEU A 658 -12.54 -5.42 17.52
N SER A 659 -13.82 -5.86 17.62
CA SER A 659 -15.00 -5.00 17.73
C SER A 659 -15.17 -4.00 16.57
N ARG A 660 -14.59 -4.30 15.38
CA ARG A 660 -14.81 -3.57 14.14
C ARG A 660 -15.39 -4.50 13.07
N PRO A 661 -16.71 -4.65 13.04
CA PRO A 661 -17.39 -5.45 12.02
C PRO A 661 -17.17 -4.82 10.64
N MET A 662 -17.02 -5.67 9.65
CA MET A 662 -16.81 -5.28 8.26
C MET A 662 -18.11 -5.45 7.46
N PRO A 663 -18.25 -4.78 6.30
CA PRO A 663 -19.46 -4.89 5.50
C PRO A 663 -19.67 -6.31 4.96
N GLY A 664 -20.90 -6.77 4.96
CA GLY A 664 -21.34 -7.98 4.27
C GLY A 664 -21.29 -7.81 2.75
N ILE A 665 -22.08 -8.62 2.02
CA ILE A 665 -22.17 -8.54 0.56
C ILE A 665 -22.54 -7.14 0.09
N ASN A 666 -21.81 -6.63 -0.90
CA ASN A 666 -22.03 -5.29 -1.46
C ASN A 666 -21.68 -5.23 -2.95
N PHE A 667 -22.20 -4.22 -3.65
CA PHE A 667 -22.18 -4.11 -5.10
C PHE A 667 -21.61 -2.77 -5.52
N GLU A 668 -20.89 -2.76 -6.65
CA GLU A 668 -20.38 -1.56 -7.30
C GLU A 668 -20.54 -1.66 -8.81
N ILE A 669 -20.86 -0.54 -9.45
CA ILE A 669 -20.98 -0.44 -10.92
C ILE A 669 -20.13 0.74 -11.36
N PHE A 670 -19.33 0.54 -12.41
CA PHE A 670 -18.48 1.57 -13.00
C PHE A 670 -18.74 1.69 -14.49
N ILE A 671 -18.80 2.94 -14.96
CA ILE A 671 -18.92 3.30 -16.38
C ILE A 671 -17.74 4.19 -16.74
N GLY A 672 -16.89 3.71 -17.63
CA GLY A 672 -15.72 4.44 -18.12
C GLY A 672 -15.90 4.86 -19.58
N ILE A 673 -15.48 6.08 -19.91
CA ILE A 673 -15.45 6.61 -21.26
C ILE A 673 -14.06 7.19 -21.59
N THR A 674 -13.52 6.79 -22.75
CA THR A 674 -12.26 7.29 -23.30
C THR A 674 -12.51 7.76 -24.72
N PRO A 675 -12.75 9.05 -24.96
CA PRO A 675 -12.94 9.60 -26.31
C PRO A 675 -11.71 9.39 -27.20
N LYS A 676 -11.94 9.18 -28.48
CA LYS A 676 -10.88 9.04 -29.51
C LYS A 676 -10.72 10.36 -30.24
N PHE A 677 -9.69 11.11 -29.87
CA PHE A 677 -9.34 12.32 -30.60
C PHE A 677 -8.63 11.92 -31.91
N GLY A 678 -9.14 12.38 -33.04
CA GLY A 678 -8.59 12.07 -34.36
C GLY A 678 -7.12 12.52 -34.43
N LYS A 679 -6.23 11.68 -34.98
CA LYS A 679 -4.88 12.11 -35.33
C LYS A 679 -5.00 13.30 -36.29
N ASN A 680 -4.49 14.44 -35.90
CA ASN A 680 -4.39 15.62 -36.77
C ASN A 680 -3.58 15.23 -37.99
N LYS A 681 -4.19 15.20 -39.20
CA LYS A 681 -3.56 14.83 -40.46
C LYS A 681 -2.48 15.80 -40.96
N ASN A 682 -2.06 16.77 -40.12
CA ASN A 682 -1.17 17.86 -40.49
C ASN A 682 0.31 17.67 -40.14
N SER A 683 0.80 16.44 -39.96
CA SER A 683 2.26 16.21 -39.84
C SER A 683 2.87 15.65 -41.15
N LYS A 684 2.34 16.09 -42.30
CA LYS A 684 3.04 15.98 -43.61
C LYS A 684 3.30 17.40 -44.11
N ARG A 685 4.37 18.02 -43.63
CA ARG A 685 5.18 19.02 -44.33
C ARG A 685 6.60 19.00 -43.78
#